data_589c4d384f59b998eabcf476a2514cbe
#
_entry.id   589c4d384f59b998eabcf476a2514cbe
#
_cell.length_a   1.000
_cell.length_b   1.000
_cell.length_c   1.000
_cell.angle_alpha   90.00
_cell.angle_beta   90.00
_cell.angle_gamma   90.00
#
_symmetry.space_group_name_H-M   'P 1'
#
loop_
_entity.id
_entity.type
_entity.pdbx_description
1 polymer ?
#
loop_
_entity_poly.entity_id
_entity_poly.type
_entity_poly.pdbx_seq_one_letter_code
_entity_poly.pdbx_strand_id
1 'polypeptide(L)'
;TFNEAVSGLAIADFTVANGVLSGLSSADGGITWTATLTPTASIEDPSNLITLDNTGIADQAGNTGTGSTDSNNYAIDTLRPSASIVVADTALVAGETSTVTITFSEAVSGLTSADFTVANGVLSGLSSVDGGITWTATLAPNSNVADTSNVITLDNAGVQDAAGNNGTGATDSNNYTIDTLPPSVASVGVPANGTYVAGQNLDFTVNFNDAVVVDSSGGTPRIAITLDSGGSVFADYVSGSGSSALVFRLTVASGQMDSNGISVGNSINLNGATLRDAVGNNAVTTLNGVGGTSAVLVDALAPNVISVVVPANDQYNAGDVLIFTVNANEALIVDTAGGAPRIALDIGGAIRYASYVSGSGSAALVFQYSVQTSDSDANGIAVGSGLELNGATVRDGAGNNLTLTLNSVGSTAEVIVDTTAPLAESLVRVDASPSSAGSVRFTLTFNEAVSGVNTSDFVLTSTGNAAGTIQSVVQIDARTYQVIVGGVSGNGSLGINLSATATDIADVAGNALTVGITGERYVIATSGRDPEFLATPPAANLPTLNPLIPPATPVVSLPLTTSPLLPPPLFEVPTLGSGIPTLGNIFINNGALAPSFIAQVFASSGSDSGGDGSGSGFLGFGGGDGGVFGSSTLSSIFGSDAMQESEQLEVFDGKQWRGGDAAQGLRGVFGAPTLGQQLHEIRDNEQRQLNELAWAFGQVVVNEPHA
;
A
#
# COMPACT_ATOMS: atom_id res chain seq x y z
N THR A 1 51.51 83.98 0.40
CA THR A 1 52.78 84.75 0.19
C THR A 1 52.41 86.19 -0.05
N PHE A 2 53.09 87.07 0.68
CA PHE A 2 53.03 88.52 0.52
C PHE A 2 54.15 89.01 -0.33
N ASN A 3 54.05 90.21 -0.83
CA ASN A 3 55.07 90.86 -1.63
C ASN A 3 56.22 91.32 -0.71
N GLU A 4 55.97 91.40 0.60
CA GLU A 4 56.96 91.80 1.65
C GLU A 4 56.60 91.10 2.99
N ALA A 5 57.45 91.23 4.00
CA ALA A 5 57.24 90.67 5.34
C ALA A 5 56.11 91.38 6.07
N VAL A 6 55.05 90.61 6.50
CA VAL A 6 53.94 91.15 7.25
C VAL A 6 53.90 90.62 8.66
N SER A 7 53.27 91.39 9.53
CA SER A 7 52.98 91.08 10.93
C SER A 7 51.48 91.23 11.22
N GLY A 8 51.06 90.66 12.33
CA GLY A 8 49.70 90.73 12.77
C GLY A 8 48.72 89.62 12.16
N LEU A 9 49.19 88.93 11.14
CA LEU A 9 48.39 87.92 10.54
C LEU A 9 47.98 86.80 11.55
N ALA A 10 46.72 86.59 11.72
CA ALA A 10 46.12 85.63 12.62
C ALA A 10 45.05 84.77 11.89
N ILE A 11 44.72 83.66 12.46
CA ILE A 11 43.66 82.82 11.89
C ILE A 11 42.34 83.56 11.79
N ALA A 12 42.07 84.51 12.66
CA ALA A 12 40.84 85.29 12.66
C ALA A 12 40.67 86.20 11.43
N ASP A 13 41.80 86.48 10.71
CA ASP A 13 41.77 87.29 9.48
C ASP A 13 41.27 86.49 8.25
N PHE A 14 41.09 85.19 8.45
CA PHE A 14 40.58 84.30 7.37
C PHE A 14 39.14 83.97 7.58
N THR A 15 38.35 84.17 6.56
CA THR A 15 37.03 83.55 6.41
C THR A 15 37.24 82.26 5.61
N VAL A 16 36.89 81.17 6.21
CA VAL A 16 37.07 79.81 5.61
C VAL A 16 35.74 79.13 5.36
N ALA A 17 35.48 78.88 4.13
CA ALA A 17 34.27 78.15 3.79
C ALA A 17 34.47 76.63 4.10
N ASN A 18 33.49 76.08 4.80
CA ASN A 18 33.37 74.63 5.09
C ASN A 18 34.69 74.00 5.69
N GLY A 19 35.42 74.75 6.49
CA GLY A 19 36.61 74.22 7.10
C GLY A 19 37.17 75.13 8.21
N VAL A 20 38.22 74.70 8.84
CA VAL A 20 38.94 75.46 9.92
C VAL A 20 40.44 75.46 9.60
N LEU A 21 41.04 76.63 9.67
CA LEU A 21 42.48 76.77 9.60
C LEU A 21 43.08 76.58 10.98
N SER A 22 44.28 75.99 11.00
CA SER A 22 45.10 75.78 12.21
C SER A 22 46.58 75.82 11.88
N GLY A 23 47.41 75.98 12.90
CA GLY A 23 48.85 75.89 12.71
C GLY A 23 49.49 77.02 11.85
N LEU A 24 48.81 78.19 11.78
CA LEU A 24 49.34 79.35 11.00
C LEU A 24 50.70 79.70 11.47
N SER A 25 51.67 79.66 10.58
CA SER A 25 53.06 79.92 10.86
C SER A 25 53.84 80.45 9.64
N SER A 26 54.90 81.21 9.87
CA SER A 26 55.81 81.66 8.86
C SER A 26 57.24 81.21 9.24
N ALA A 27 58.04 80.71 8.30
CA ALA A 27 59.40 80.28 8.46
C ALA A 27 60.39 81.27 7.87
N ASP A 28 59.94 82.28 7.14
CA ASP A 28 60.78 83.24 6.40
C ASP A 28 60.59 84.70 6.86
N GLY A 29 60.11 84.85 8.08
CA GLY A 29 60.00 86.20 8.69
C GLY A 29 58.72 86.94 8.26
N GLY A 30 57.69 86.23 7.80
CA GLY A 30 56.42 86.85 7.54
C GLY A 30 56.06 87.05 6.04
N ILE A 31 56.91 86.57 5.14
CA ILE A 31 56.67 86.67 3.69
C ILE A 31 55.73 85.53 3.23
N THR A 32 56.03 84.30 3.62
CA THR A 32 55.24 83.10 3.28
C THR A 32 54.67 82.55 4.57
N TRP A 33 53.37 82.36 4.56
CA TRP A 33 52.67 81.77 5.67
C TRP A 33 52.04 80.44 5.22
N THR A 34 51.99 79.48 6.06
CA THR A 34 51.33 78.19 5.87
C THR A 34 50.36 77.95 7.00
N ALA A 35 49.26 77.33 6.64
CA ALA A 35 48.30 76.87 7.60
C ALA A 35 47.72 75.48 7.12
N THR A 36 47.20 74.67 8.03
CA THR A 36 46.55 73.44 7.74
C THR A 36 45.02 73.72 7.68
N LEU A 37 44.43 73.45 6.56
CA LEU A 37 42.95 73.42 6.38
C LEU A 37 42.44 72.06 6.80
N THR A 38 41.55 72.00 7.79
CA THR A 38 40.80 70.84 8.16
C THR A 38 39.38 71.01 7.67
N PRO A 39 38.94 70.22 6.72
CA PRO A 39 37.58 70.31 6.24
C PRO A 39 36.48 70.04 7.32
N THR A 40 35.36 70.68 7.25
CA THR A 40 34.22 70.37 8.06
C THR A 40 33.69 68.98 7.68
N ALA A 41 33.31 68.20 8.64
CA ALA A 41 32.76 66.85 8.37
C ALA A 41 31.35 66.94 7.80
N SER A 42 31.00 65.95 6.97
CA SER A 42 29.69 65.77 6.34
C SER A 42 29.26 66.97 5.44
N ILE A 43 30.21 67.46 4.68
CA ILE A 43 30.02 68.50 3.69
C ILE A 43 30.42 67.97 2.31
N GLU A 44 29.62 68.25 1.34
CA GLU A 44 29.89 68.14 -0.08
C GLU A 44 29.67 69.51 -0.71
N ASP A 45 30.73 70.17 -1.10
CA ASP A 45 30.67 71.50 -1.74
C ASP A 45 31.80 71.63 -2.74
N PRO A 46 31.53 71.72 -4.05
CA PRO A 46 32.56 71.86 -5.07
C PRO A 46 33.15 73.28 -5.15
N SER A 47 32.64 74.25 -4.36
CA SER A 47 32.99 75.66 -4.56
C SER A 47 33.28 76.35 -3.24
N ASN A 48 34.49 76.31 -2.77
CA ASN A 48 34.92 76.89 -1.54
C ASN A 48 36.09 77.88 -1.79
N LEU A 49 36.09 78.95 -1.06
CA LEU A 49 37.20 79.91 -1.02
C LEU A 49 37.67 80.21 0.42
N ILE A 50 38.90 80.43 0.58
CA ILE A 50 39.43 81.05 1.76
C ILE A 50 39.70 82.55 1.45
N THR A 51 39.01 83.42 2.14
CA THR A 51 39.10 84.86 1.96
C THR A 51 40.00 85.41 3.10
N LEU A 52 41.09 86.02 2.79
CA LEU A 52 41.93 86.78 3.72
C LEU A 52 41.44 88.22 3.78
N ASP A 53 41.09 88.70 4.97
CA ASP A 53 40.91 90.13 5.24
C ASP A 53 42.29 90.74 5.44
N ASN A 54 42.73 91.59 4.50
CA ASN A 54 44.03 92.18 4.53
C ASN A 54 44.10 93.33 5.56
N THR A 55 43.00 93.81 6.12
CA THR A 55 42.97 94.97 7.04
C THR A 55 43.56 94.68 8.41
N GLY A 56 43.68 93.40 8.78
CA GLY A 56 44.24 92.96 10.03
C GLY A 56 45.78 92.84 10.02
N ILE A 57 46.49 93.03 8.91
CA ILE A 57 47.91 92.82 8.74
C ILE A 57 48.60 94.09 8.37
N ALA A 58 49.89 94.18 8.80
CA ALA A 58 50.70 95.34 8.50
C ALA A 58 52.10 94.91 8.07
N ASP A 59 52.78 95.68 7.22
CA ASP A 59 54.19 95.58 6.88
C ASP A 59 55.07 96.00 8.02
N GLN A 60 56.36 95.89 7.85
CA GLN A 60 57.34 96.35 8.84
C GLN A 60 57.36 97.87 9.05
N ALA A 61 56.86 98.68 8.09
CA ALA A 61 56.73 100.10 8.18
C ALA A 61 55.46 100.56 8.87
N GLY A 62 54.51 99.66 9.17
CA GLY A 62 53.21 99.93 9.79
C GLY A 62 52.12 100.22 8.83
N ASN A 63 52.28 100.01 7.52
CA ASN A 63 51.20 100.16 6.54
C ASN A 63 50.27 98.95 6.65
N THR A 64 49.02 99.23 6.84
CA THR A 64 47.97 98.13 6.90
C THR A 64 47.51 97.76 5.50
N GLY A 65 47.28 96.50 5.33
CA GLY A 65 46.64 95.97 4.10
C GLY A 65 45.23 96.50 3.91
N THR A 66 44.73 96.39 2.74
CA THR A 66 43.36 96.82 2.39
C THR A 66 42.63 95.82 1.53
N GLY A 67 41.30 95.69 1.74
CA GLY A 67 40.48 94.80 0.97
C GLY A 67 40.62 93.32 1.35
N SER A 68 40.25 92.45 0.52
CA SER A 68 40.35 91.01 0.74
C SER A 68 41.03 90.32 -0.43
N THR A 69 41.57 89.14 -0.16
CA THR A 69 42.15 88.26 -1.17
C THR A 69 41.61 86.86 -1.07
N ASP A 70 41.09 86.42 -2.15
CA ASP A 70 40.46 85.02 -2.24
C ASP A 70 41.53 84.02 -2.72
N SER A 71 41.46 82.85 -2.17
CA SER A 71 42.23 81.71 -2.67
C SER A 71 41.69 81.21 -4.04
N ASN A 72 42.37 80.31 -4.65
CA ASN A 72 41.75 79.46 -5.69
C ASN A 72 40.60 78.64 -5.10
N ASN A 73 39.67 78.30 -5.95
CA ASN A 73 38.56 77.35 -5.57
C ASN A 73 39.14 76.01 -5.14
N TYR A 74 38.57 75.47 -4.07
CA TYR A 74 38.82 74.08 -3.68
C TYR A 74 37.47 73.40 -3.43
N ALA A 75 37.39 72.07 -3.74
CA ALA A 75 36.30 71.24 -3.44
C ALA A 75 36.49 70.53 -2.08
N ILE A 76 35.45 70.44 -1.33
CA ILE A 76 35.38 69.62 -0.12
C ILE A 76 34.30 68.56 -0.37
N ASP A 77 34.72 67.35 -0.16
CA ASP A 77 33.79 66.25 -0.03
C ASP A 77 34.26 65.41 1.17
N THR A 78 33.50 65.54 2.26
CA THR A 78 33.63 64.74 3.50
C THR A 78 32.29 64.07 3.84
N LEU A 79 31.32 64.17 2.93
CA LEU A 79 30.04 63.52 3.05
C LEU A 79 30.23 62.03 2.75
N ARG A 80 29.84 61.22 3.68
CA ARG A 80 29.97 59.76 3.53
C ARG A 80 28.79 59.21 2.76
N PRO A 81 29.00 58.24 1.89
CA PRO A 81 27.90 57.62 1.19
C PRO A 81 26.92 56.92 2.17
N SER A 82 25.63 57.05 1.93
CA SER A 82 24.57 56.32 2.64
C SER A 82 23.81 55.45 1.66
N ALA A 83 23.28 54.35 2.15
CA ALA A 83 22.57 53.35 1.33
C ALA A 83 21.12 53.20 1.75
N SER A 84 20.31 52.73 0.81
CA SER A 84 19.02 52.09 1.05
C SER A 84 18.94 50.76 0.30
N ILE A 85 18.26 49.76 0.87
CA ILE A 85 18.16 48.43 0.30
C ILE A 85 16.70 48.04 0.22
N VAL A 86 16.28 47.60 -0.96
CA VAL A 86 14.91 47.14 -1.20
C VAL A 86 14.92 45.76 -1.81
N VAL A 87 14.31 44.82 -1.11
CA VAL A 87 13.97 43.48 -1.60
C VAL A 87 12.58 43.60 -2.27
N ALA A 88 12.49 43.34 -3.55
CA ALA A 88 11.31 43.60 -4.36
C ALA A 88 10.16 42.60 -4.07
N ASP A 89 10.50 41.32 -4.03
CA ASP A 89 9.57 40.29 -3.57
C ASP A 89 9.85 39.96 -2.10
N THR A 90 8.87 40.17 -1.27
CA THR A 90 8.99 40.06 0.18
C THR A 90 8.43 38.77 0.75
N ALA A 91 8.02 37.80 -0.12
CA ALA A 91 7.45 36.53 0.29
C ALA A 91 7.96 35.38 -0.59
N LEU A 92 9.16 34.92 -0.31
CA LEU A 92 9.88 33.96 -1.13
C LEU A 92 9.57 32.52 -0.76
N VAL A 93 9.22 31.71 -1.75
CA VAL A 93 9.00 30.29 -1.63
C VAL A 93 10.07 29.49 -2.36
N ALA A 94 9.99 28.14 -2.30
CA ALA A 94 10.98 27.28 -2.91
C ALA A 94 11.12 27.47 -4.44
N GLY A 95 12.34 27.81 -4.86
CA GLY A 95 12.66 28.02 -6.28
C GLY A 95 12.41 29.43 -6.80
N GLU A 96 11.87 30.32 -5.98
CA GLU A 96 11.74 31.74 -6.34
C GLU A 96 13.00 32.53 -6.05
N THR A 97 13.10 33.71 -6.62
CA THR A 97 14.17 34.67 -6.40
C THR A 97 13.62 36.07 -6.38
N SER A 98 14.23 36.96 -5.62
CA SER A 98 13.88 38.38 -5.56
C SER A 98 14.99 39.23 -6.14
N THR A 99 14.63 40.31 -6.80
CA THR A 99 15.58 41.39 -7.13
C THR A 99 15.79 42.25 -5.90
N VAL A 100 17.06 42.44 -5.55
CA VAL A 100 17.49 43.37 -4.51
C VAL A 100 18.08 44.60 -5.17
N THR A 101 17.57 45.77 -4.83
CA THR A 101 18.06 47.06 -5.30
C THR A 101 18.73 47.78 -4.14
N ILE A 102 19.99 48.17 -4.32
CA ILE A 102 20.74 48.94 -3.37
C ILE A 102 21.00 50.31 -4.01
N THR A 103 20.56 51.36 -3.38
CA THR A 103 20.73 52.73 -3.90
C THR A 103 21.55 53.56 -2.89
N PHE A 104 22.65 54.08 -3.38
CA PHE A 104 23.50 54.98 -2.60
C PHE A 104 23.14 56.45 -2.87
N SER A 105 23.48 57.30 -1.92
CA SER A 105 23.33 58.76 -2.04
C SER A 105 24.17 59.34 -3.18
N GLU A 106 25.26 58.63 -3.55
CA GLU A 106 26.23 59.02 -4.54
C GLU A 106 26.92 57.79 -5.15
N ALA A 107 27.80 57.99 -6.12
CA ALA A 107 28.52 56.89 -6.75
C ALA A 107 29.58 56.28 -5.82
N VAL A 108 29.49 54.98 -5.58
CA VAL A 108 30.43 54.26 -4.72
C VAL A 108 31.23 53.23 -5.48
N SER A 109 32.39 52.94 -4.92
CA SER A 109 33.30 51.85 -5.36
C SER A 109 33.56 50.89 -4.18
N GLY A 110 34.09 49.69 -4.52
CA GLY A 110 34.48 48.70 -3.51
C GLY A 110 33.39 47.74 -3.11
N LEU A 111 32.09 48.00 -3.40
CA LEU A 111 30.99 47.12 -3.02
C LEU A 111 31.15 45.73 -3.59
N THR A 112 31.07 44.71 -2.72
CA THR A 112 31.19 43.31 -3.03
C THR A 112 30.10 42.54 -2.29
N SER A 113 29.87 41.27 -2.65
CA SER A 113 28.92 40.41 -1.94
C SER A 113 29.36 40.08 -0.50
N ALA A 114 30.62 40.27 -0.17
CA ALA A 114 31.15 40.04 1.18
C ALA A 114 30.72 41.14 2.17
N ASP A 115 30.29 42.31 1.68
CA ASP A 115 29.84 43.41 2.51
C ASP A 115 28.40 43.19 3.01
N PHE A 116 27.75 42.13 2.55
CA PHE A 116 26.36 41.82 2.91
C PHE A 116 26.28 40.63 3.86
N THR A 117 25.52 40.79 4.91
CA THR A 117 24.96 39.69 5.69
C THR A 117 23.54 39.42 5.19
N VAL A 118 23.27 38.21 4.71
CA VAL A 118 21.98 37.83 4.11
C VAL A 118 21.34 36.75 4.97
N ALA A 119 20.23 37.09 5.58
CA ALA A 119 19.49 36.11 6.38
C ALA A 119 18.79 35.07 5.48
N ASN A 120 19.02 33.79 5.77
CA ASN A 120 18.35 32.65 5.14
C ASN A 120 18.38 32.63 3.61
N GLY A 121 19.35 33.26 2.99
CA GLY A 121 19.46 33.34 1.54
C GLY A 121 20.88 33.59 1.06
N VAL A 122 21.01 33.62 -0.27
CA VAL A 122 22.28 33.92 -0.95
C VAL A 122 22.04 35.05 -1.94
N LEU A 123 22.90 36.08 -1.86
CA LEU A 123 22.92 37.19 -2.82
C LEU A 123 23.89 36.87 -3.93
N SER A 124 23.49 37.08 -5.18
CA SER A 124 24.30 36.83 -6.35
C SER A 124 24.08 37.87 -7.46
N GLY A 125 24.96 37.92 -8.46
CA GLY A 125 24.79 38.81 -9.59
C GLY A 125 24.88 40.30 -9.28
N LEU A 126 25.58 40.69 -8.21
CA LEU A 126 25.77 42.09 -7.81
C LEU A 126 26.41 42.90 -8.95
N SER A 127 25.72 43.92 -9.42
CA SER A 127 26.16 44.76 -10.54
C SER A 127 25.58 46.18 -10.48
N SER A 128 26.28 47.14 -11.07
CA SER A 128 25.79 48.48 -11.29
C SER A 128 25.93 48.85 -12.77
N VAL A 129 24.99 49.62 -13.29
CA VAL A 129 24.97 50.09 -14.70
C VAL A 129 25.04 51.62 -14.80
N ASP A 130 24.99 52.33 -13.68
CA ASP A 130 24.93 53.79 -13.59
C ASP A 130 26.17 54.40 -12.86
N GLY A 131 27.26 53.65 -12.87
CA GLY A 131 28.52 54.12 -12.29
C GLY A 131 28.63 53.98 -10.78
N GLY A 132 27.78 53.16 -10.14
CA GLY A 132 27.89 52.84 -8.72
C GLY A 132 26.87 53.52 -7.82
N ILE A 133 25.87 54.20 -8.37
CA ILE A 133 24.78 54.81 -7.59
C ILE A 133 23.73 53.75 -7.26
N THR A 134 23.28 53.01 -8.28
CA THR A 134 22.29 51.91 -8.11
C THR A 134 22.95 50.59 -8.42
N TRP A 135 22.84 49.67 -7.48
CA TRP A 135 23.29 48.30 -7.64
C TRP A 135 22.11 47.37 -7.59
N THR A 136 22.17 46.30 -8.36
CA THR A 136 21.14 45.22 -8.34
C THR A 136 21.82 43.90 -8.05
N ALA A 137 21.09 43.04 -7.35
CA ALA A 137 21.51 41.68 -7.08
C ALA A 137 20.27 40.77 -7.07
N THR A 138 20.47 39.46 -7.15
CA THR A 138 19.43 38.43 -7.02
C THR A 138 19.57 37.75 -5.68
N LEU A 139 18.52 37.79 -4.87
CA LEU A 139 18.37 37.04 -3.65
C LEU A 139 17.71 35.70 -3.99
N ALA A 140 18.35 34.58 -3.64
CA ALA A 140 17.79 33.24 -3.70
C ALA A 140 17.65 32.73 -2.25
N PRO A 141 16.48 32.25 -1.82
CA PRO A 141 16.29 31.71 -0.48
C PRO A 141 16.99 30.37 -0.30
N ASN A 142 17.45 30.10 0.92
CA ASN A 142 17.93 28.78 1.29
C ASN A 142 16.76 27.78 1.32
N SER A 143 17.03 26.51 1.05
CA SER A 143 16.04 25.43 1.14
C SER A 143 15.74 25.07 2.61
N ASN A 144 14.55 24.55 2.86
CA ASN A 144 14.09 24.09 4.18
C ASN A 144 14.11 25.18 5.27
N VAL A 145 13.72 26.37 4.91
CA VAL A 145 13.57 27.51 5.81
C VAL A 145 12.12 27.92 5.87
N ALA A 146 11.61 28.19 7.07
CA ALA A 146 10.37 28.88 7.32
C ALA A 146 10.67 29.99 8.33
N ASP A 147 10.80 31.23 7.85
CA ASP A 147 11.15 32.38 8.68
C ASP A 147 10.43 33.62 8.16
N THR A 148 9.72 34.28 9.05
CA THR A 148 8.91 35.47 8.75
C THR A 148 9.65 36.80 8.95
N SER A 149 10.92 36.76 9.35
CA SER A 149 11.67 37.96 9.71
C SER A 149 13.11 37.90 9.23
N ASN A 150 13.32 38.32 8.00
CA ASN A 150 14.65 38.35 7.39
C ASN A 150 14.97 39.73 6.88
N VAL A 151 16.23 40.14 6.98
CA VAL A 151 16.77 41.36 6.38
C VAL A 151 18.10 41.07 5.72
N ILE A 152 18.41 41.85 4.71
CA ILE A 152 19.79 41.98 4.16
C ILE A 152 20.45 43.17 4.83
N THR A 153 21.56 42.95 5.50
CA THR A 153 22.33 44.00 6.15
C THR A 153 23.60 44.25 5.35
N LEU A 154 23.78 45.49 4.91
CA LEU A 154 25.05 45.97 4.30
C LEU A 154 25.92 46.58 5.38
N ASP A 155 27.18 46.17 5.47
CA ASP A 155 28.25 46.93 6.16
C ASP A 155 28.72 48.05 5.23
N ASN A 156 28.30 49.27 5.54
CA ASN A 156 28.70 50.43 4.72
C ASN A 156 30.20 50.71 4.73
N ALA A 157 30.96 50.17 5.66
CA ALA A 157 32.44 50.39 5.75
C ALA A 157 33.18 49.75 4.54
N GLY A 158 32.54 48.81 3.83
CA GLY A 158 33.09 48.16 2.64
C GLY A 158 33.09 49.06 1.39
N VAL A 159 32.41 50.19 1.40
CA VAL A 159 32.31 51.09 0.24
C VAL A 159 32.90 52.45 0.49
N GLN A 160 33.39 53.11 -0.57
CA GLN A 160 33.82 54.49 -0.53
C GLN A 160 33.35 55.27 -1.76
N ASP A 161 33.16 56.57 -1.60
CA ASP A 161 32.88 57.50 -2.71
C ASP A 161 34.14 57.79 -3.54
N ALA A 162 34.01 58.69 -4.51
CA ALA A 162 35.09 59.13 -5.38
C ALA A 162 36.13 59.98 -4.64
N ALA A 163 35.79 60.65 -3.53
CA ALA A 163 36.67 61.44 -2.70
C ALA A 163 37.46 60.59 -1.67
N GLY A 164 37.06 59.33 -1.48
CA GLY A 164 37.70 58.40 -0.54
C GLY A 164 37.05 58.36 0.84
N ASN A 165 35.85 58.92 1.01
CA ASN A 165 35.11 58.78 2.26
C ASN A 165 34.49 57.40 2.34
N ASN A 166 34.82 56.64 3.37
CA ASN A 166 34.17 55.35 3.61
C ASN A 166 32.80 55.54 4.22
N GLY A 167 31.83 54.74 3.77
CA GLY A 167 30.57 54.59 4.48
C GLY A 167 30.76 54.18 5.93
N THR A 168 29.77 54.29 6.76
CA THR A 168 29.81 53.90 8.17
C THR A 168 28.52 53.27 8.65
N GLY A 169 28.64 52.35 9.63
CA GLY A 169 27.51 51.64 10.19
C GLY A 169 26.93 50.61 9.24
N ALA A 170 25.72 50.18 9.48
CA ALA A 170 25.04 49.18 8.71
C ALA A 170 23.70 49.71 8.18
N THR A 171 23.29 49.18 7.07
CA THR A 171 21.97 49.48 6.45
C THR A 171 21.21 48.19 6.24
N ASP A 172 20.00 48.11 6.79
CA ASP A 172 19.11 46.97 6.63
C ASP A 172 18.14 47.20 5.50
N SER A 173 17.75 46.13 4.85
CA SER A 173 16.66 46.13 3.87
C SER A 173 15.28 46.18 4.54
N ASN A 174 14.22 46.31 3.75
CA ASN A 174 12.89 45.96 4.22
C ASN A 174 12.86 44.46 4.61
N ASN A 175 11.96 44.12 5.53
CA ASN A 175 11.74 42.73 5.93
C ASN A 175 11.21 41.92 4.75
N TYR A 176 11.64 40.67 4.65
CA TYR A 176 11.10 39.66 3.76
C TYR A 176 10.88 38.34 4.51
N THR A 177 9.94 37.57 4.02
CA THR A 177 9.63 36.24 4.55
C THR A 177 10.18 35.16 3.62
N ILE A 178 10.63 34.08 4.18
CA ILE A 178 11.02 32.88 3.42
C ILE A 178 10.21 31.71 3.96
N ASP A 179 9.54 31.01 3.04
CA ASP A 179 8.98 29.71 3.32
C ASP A 179 9.31 28.75 2.17
N THR A 180 10.38 28.01 2.35
CA THR A 180 10.86 26.98 1.44
C THR A 180 10.78 25.60 2.09
N LEU A 181 10.13 25.49 3.25
CA LEU A 181 10.01 24.25 4.00
C LEU A 181 8.83 23.44 3.47
N PRO A 182 9.06 22.35 2.74
CA PRO A 182 7.96 21.55 2.22
C PRO A 182 7.23 20.82 3.35
N PRO A 183 5.91 20.73 3.30
CA PRO A 183 5.18 19.83 4.18
C PRO A 183 5.70 18.39 4.04
N SER A 184 5.89 17.71 5.15
CA SER A 184 6.34 16.32 5.18
C SER A 184 5.48 15.48 6.10
N VAL A 185 5.34 14.18 5.78
CA VAL A 185 4.55 13.26 6.59
C VAL A 185 5.28 12.98 7.90
N ALA A 186 4.63 13.29 9.00
CA ALA A 186 5.12 13.00 10.35
C ALA A 186 4.71 11.59 10.81
N SER A 187 3.47 11.18 10.50
CA SER A 187 2.97 9.85 10.85
C SER A 187 1.77 9.47 9.99
N VAL A 188 1.48 8.17 9.94
CA VAL A 188 0.26 7.65 9.32
C VAL A 188 -0.49 6.84 10.37
N GLY A 189 -1.65 7.34 10.77
CA GLY A 189 -2.63 6.59 11.53
C GLY A 189 -3.28 5.54 10.64
N VAL A 190 -3.33 4.31 11.11
CA VAL A 190 -3.89 3.17 10.39
C VAL A 190 -5.23 2.76 10.98
N PRO A 191 -6.05 1.99 10.27
CA PRO A 191 -7.30 1.47 10.80
C PRO A 191 -7.12 0.70 12.10
N ALA A 192 -8.17 0.59 12.90
CA ALA A 192 -8.15 -0.20 14.11
C ALA A 192 -7.90 -1.68 13.80
N ASN A 193 -7.28 -2.39 14.74
CA ASN A 193 -7.09 -3.83 14.64
C ASN A 193 -8.45 -4.54 14.54
N GLY A 194 -8.57 -5.48 13.62
CA GLY A 194 -9.78 -6.25 13.41
C GLY A 194 -9.84 -6.84 12.00
N THR A 195 -10.85 -7.67 11.76
CA THR A 195 -11.12 -8.23 10.44
C THR A 195 -12.20 -7.40 9.76
N TYR A 196 -11.90 -6.89 8.58
CA TYR A 196 -12.78 -6.05 7.78
C TYR A 196 -13.41 -6.85 6.64
N VAL A 197 -14.72 -6.76 6.53
CA VAL A 197 -15.51 -7.44 5.51
C VAL A 197 -15.93 -6.50 4.38
N ALA A 198 -16.50 -7.04 3.31
CA ALA A 198 -16.95 -6.27 2.16
C ALA A 198 -17.86 -5.10 2.57
N GLY A 199 -17.60 -3.91 2.02
CA GLY A 199 -18.32 -2.68 2.29
C GLY A 199 -17.82 -1.90 3.51
N GLN A 200 -16.94 -2.43 4.33
CA GLN A 200 -16.32 -1.69 5.42
C GLN A 200 -15.15 -0.83 4.93
N ASN A 201 -14.86 0.23 5.68
CA ASN A 201 -13.84 1.18 5.32
C ASN A 201 -12.58 1.00 6.16
N LEU A 202 -11.45 1.06 5.49
CA LEU A 202 -10.12 1.19 6.06
C LEU A 202 -9.69 2.64 5.87
N ASP A 203 -9.69 3.41 6.95
CA ASP A 203 -9.32 4.83 6.93
C ASP A 203 -7.88 5.01 7.41
N PHE A 204 -7.08 5.68 6.60
CA PHE A 204 -5.71 6.04 6.90
C PHE A 204 -5.63 7.55 7.07
N THR A 205 -5.11 8.01 8.21
CA THR A 205 -4.92 9.44 8.47
C THR A 205 -3.45 9.78 8.33
N VAL A 206 -3.10 10.49 7.27
CA VAL A 206 -1.75 10.97 7.03
C VAL A 206 -1.59 12.32 7.72
N ASN A 207 -0.74 12.36 8.74
CA ASN A 207 -0.44 13.57 9.49
C ASN A 207 0.84 14.19 8.95
N PHE A 208 0.75 15.42 8.51
CA PHE A 208 1.87 16.24 8.08
C PHE A 208 2.34 17.15 9.23
N ASN A 209 3.56 17.64 9.11
CA ASN A 209 4.11 18.65 10.03
C ASN A 209 3.50 20.03 9.82
N ASP A 210 2.82 20.27 8.70
CA ASP A 210 2.17 21.51 8.34
C ASP A 210 0.84 21.26 7.62
N ALA A 211 0.03 22.32 7.44
CA ALA A 211 -1.22 22.23 6.72
C ALA A 211 -1.00 22.03 5.22
N VAL A 212 -1.76 21.11 4.64
CA VAL A 212 -1.64 20.73 3.22
C VAL A 212 -2.93 21.01 2.48
N VAL A 213 -2.86 21.81 1.44
CA VAL A 213 -3.94 22.02 0.48
C VAL A 213 -3.85 20.96 -0.61
N VAL A 214 -4.93 20.23 -0.81
CA VAL A 214 -5.07 19.21 -1.85
C VAL A 214 -5.85 19.79 -3.01
N ASP A 215 -5.23 19.84 -4.18
CA ASP A 215 -5.94 20.10 -5.43
C ASP A 215 -6.07 18.78 -6.21
N SER A 216 -7.29 18.30 -6.29
CA SER A 216 -7.66 17.06 -6.98
C SER A 216 -8.22 17.30 -8.39
N SER A 217 -8.11 18.48 -8.95
CA SER A 217 -8.61 18.77 -10.31
C SER A 217 -7.97 17.92 -11.40
N GLY A 218 -6.72 17.50 -11.22
CA GLY A 218 -5.98 16.60 -12.11
C GLY A 218 -6.14 15.11 -11.80
N GLY A 219 -6.73 14.76 -10.66
CA GLY A 219 -6.90 13.39 -10.18
C GLY A 219 -6.99 13.31 -8.66
N THR A 220 -7.22 12.12 -8.13
CA THR A 220 -7.36 11.91 -6.69
C THR A 220 -6.07 11.30 -6.13
N PRO A 221 -5.43 11.92 -5.13
CA PRO A 221 -4.28 11.33 -4.47
C PRO A 221 -4.67 10.03 -3.78
N ARG A 222 -3.75 9.08 -3.70
CA ARG A 222 -4.05 7.74 -3.17
C ARG A 222 -2.83 7.06 -2.56
N ILE A 223 -3.09 6.11 -1.67
CA ILE A 223 -2.07 5.26 -1.06
C ILE A 223 -2.27 3.84 -1.57
N ALA A 224 -1.21 3.18 -2.00
CA ALA A 224 -1.27 1.78 -2.37
C ALA A 224 -1.38 0.90 -1.12
N ILE A 225 -2.32 -0.02 -1.13
CA ILE A 225 -2.49 -1.04 -0.10
C ILE A 225 -2.33 -2.41 -0.78
N THR A 226 -1.49 -3.25 -0.23
CA THR A 226 -1.29 -4.61 -0.75
C THR A 226 -2.02 -5.59 0.15
N LEU A 227 -2.75 -6.51 -0.48
CA LEU A 227 -3.53 -7.57 0.16
C LEU A 227 -3.04 -8.95 -0.31
N ASP A 228 -3.27 -10.00 0.49
CA ASP A 228 -2.97 -11.40 0.14
C ASP A 228 -3.73 -11.89 -1.11
N SER A 229 -4.93 -11.36 -1.35
CA SER A 229 -5.72 -11.68 -2.54
C SER A 229 -5.07 -11.28 -3.87
N GLY A 230 -3.92 -10.63 -3.80
CA GLY A 230 -3.08 -10.25 -4.93
C GLY A 230 -3.38 -8.85 -5.47
N GLY A 231 -2.29 -8.21 -5.94
CA GLY A 231 -2.34 -6.86 -6.49
C GLY A 231 -2.38 -5.76 -5.42
N SER A 232 -2.21 -4.55 -5.88
CA SER A 232 -2.37 -3.36 -5.05
C SER A 232 -3.74 -2.75 -5.29
N VAL A 233 -4.44 -2.48 -4.21
CA VAL A 233 -5.65 -1.66 -4.18
C VAL A 233 -5.30 -0.28 -3.65
N PHE A 234 -6.19 0.67 -3.74
CA PHE A 234 -5.87 2.03 -3.36
C PHE A 234 -6.83 2.57 -2.31
N ALA A 235 -6.26 3.19 -1.30
CA ALA A 235 -6.99 4.09 -0.43
C ALA A 235 -6.96 5.49 -1.06
N ASP A 236 -8.09 5.96 -1.51
CA ASP A 236 -8.23 7.26 -2.18
C ASP A 236 -8.43 8.38 -1.15
N TYR A 237 -7.94 9.57 -1.45
CA TYR A 237 -8.14 10.75 -0.63
C TYR A 237 -9.63 11.09 -0.49
N VAL A 238 -10.04 11.38 0.73
CA VAL A 238 -11.44 11.69 1.08
C VAL A 238 -11.61 13.10 1.62
N SER A 239 -10.73 13.53 2.51
CA SER A 239 -10.92 14.80 3.22
C SER A 239 -9.64 15.29 3.92
N GLY A 240 -9.68 16.51 4.42
CA GLY A 240 -8.62 17.11 5.23
C GLY A 240 -7.84 18.23 4.56
N SER A 241 -8.16 18.61 3.30
CA SER A 241 -7.50 19.72 2.61
C SER A 241 -7.52 20.99 3.44
N GLY A 242 -6.38 21.68 3.53
CA GLY A 242 -6.20 22.87 4.34
C GLY A 242 -5.89 22.58 5.81
N SER A 243 -5.70 21.32 6.17
CA SER A 243 -5.25 20.92 7.52
C SER A 243 -3.99 20.05 7.43
N SER A 244 -3.39 19.79 8.58
CA SER A 244 -2.23 18.89 8.66
C SER A 244 -2.61 17.39 8.65
N ALA A 245 -3.88 17.03 8.60
CA ALA A 245 -4.35 15.67 8.63
C ALA A 245 -5.22 15.35 7.40
N LEU A 246 -4.71 14.52 6.50
CA LEU A 246 -5.41 14.07 5.31
C LEU A 246 -5.93 12.64 5.51
N VAL A 247 -7.19 12.41 5.17
CA VAL A 247 -7.83 11.09 5.29
C VAL A 247 -7.88 10.42 3.93
N PHE A 248 -7.41 9.18 3.89
CA PHE A 248 -7.48 8.29 2.74
C PHE A 248 -8.31 7.07 3.11
N ARG A 249 -9.14 6.59 2.21
CA ARG A 249 -10.08 5.49 2.45
C ARG A 249 -9.98 4.43 1.39
N LEU A 250 -9.85 3.19 1.85
CA LEU A 250 -10.12 2.00 1.06
C LEU A 250 -11.43 1.40 1.54
N THR A 251 -12.42 1.28 0.67
CA THR A 251 -13.60 0.47 0.95
C THR A 251 -13.32 -0.97 0.49
N VAL A 252 -13.43 -1.90 1.40
CA VAL A 252 -13.17 -3.31 1.13
C VAL A 252 -14.17 -3.83 0.10
N ALA A 253 -13.66 -4.36 -1.00
CA ALA A 253 -14.47 -4.98 -2.04
C ALA A 253 -14.65 -6.48 -1.79
N SER A 254 -15.78 -7.04 -2.30
CA SER A 254 -16.01 -8.48 -2.24
C SER A 254 -14.87 -9.26 -2.92
N GLY A 255 -14.44 -10.35 -2.31
CA GLY A 255 -13.35 -11.19 -2.78
C GLY A 255 -11.95 -10.73 -2.37
N GLN A 256 -11.82 -9.62 -1.65
CA GLN A 256 -10.56 -9.21 -1.06
C GLN A 256 -10.27 -10.00 0.21
N MET A 257 -9.01 -10.36 0.39
CA MET A 257 -8.55 -11.13 1.53
C MET A 257 -7.14 -10.74 1.93
N ASP A 258 -6.93 -10.62 3.23
CA ASP A 258 -5.61 -10.47 3.86
C ASP A 258 -5.66 -11.09 5.26
N SER A 259 -4.94 -12.17 5.44
CA SER A 259 -4.97 -12.97 6.67
C SER A 259 -3.82 -12.70 7.63
N ASN A 260 -2.83 -11.95 7.19
CA ASN A 260 -1.60 -11.69 7.96
C ASN A 260 -1.36 -10.21 8.25
N GLY A 261 -2.23 -9.34 7.75
CA GLY A 261 -2.21 -7.90 7.95
C GLY A 261 -1.75 -7.13 6.73
N ILE A 262 -2.56 -6.14 6.36
CA ILE A 262 -2.37 -5.34 5.15
C ILE A 262 -1.01 -4.65 5.12
N SER A 263 -0.47 -4.44 3.92
CA SER A 263 0.73 -3.65 3.71
C SER A 263 0.41 -2.29 3.11
N VAL A 264 0.94 -1.23 3.72
CA VAL A 264 0.79 0.15 3.25
C VAL A 264 2.00 0.53 2.40
N GLY A 265 1.77 1.10 1.24
CA GLY A 265 2.82 1.61 0.37
C GLY A 265 3.67 2.69 1.05
N ASN A 266 4.82 3.00 0.49
CA ASN A 266 5.79 3.92 1.09
C ASN A 266 5.59 5.39 0.71
N SER A 267 4.60 5.71 -0.12
CA SER A 267 4.36 7.08 -0.57
C SER A 267 2.92 7.31 -1.01
N ILE A 268 2.48 8.56 -0.95
CA ILE A 268 1.25 9.01 -1.60
C ILE A 268 1.51 9.10 -3.10
N ASN A 269 0.69 8.41 -3.88
CA ASN A 269 0.63 8.58 -5.32
C ASN A 269 -0.31 9.75 -5.63
N LEU A 270 0.21 10.81 -6.18
CA LEU A 270 -0.57 12.01 -6.48
C LEU A 270 -1.64 11.78 -7.55
N ASN A 271 -1.43 10.84 -8.47
CA ASN A 271 -2.38 10.49 -9.52
C ASN A 271 -2.90 11.71 -10.31
N GLY A 272 -2.02 12.71 -10.53
CA GLY A 272 -2.34 13.97 -11.20
C GLY A 272 -2.77 15.12 -10.30
N ALA A 273 -3.01 14.87 -9.02
CA ALA A 273 -3.29 15.91 -8.01
C ALA A 273 -2.03 16.67 -7.59
N THR A 274 -2.20 17.75 -6.84
CA THR A 274 -1.10 18.39 -6.12
C THR A 274 -1.38 18.47 -4.63
N LEU A 275 -0.32 18.35 -3.85
CA LEU A 275 -0.33 18.55 -2.40
C LEU A 275 0.68 19.65 -2.10
N ARG A 276 0.23 20.76 -1.53
CA ARG A 276 1.07 21.93 -1.24
C ARG A 276 0.68 22.56 0.08
N ASP A 277 1.61 23.30 0.68
CA ASP A 277 1.26 24.22 1.76
C ASP A 277 0.49 25.46 1.24
N ALA A 278 0.19 26.37 2.14
CA ALA A 278 -0.57 27.57 1.80
C ALA A 278 0.21 28.55 0.90
N VAL A 279 1.53 28.46 0.88
CA VAL A 279 2.39 29.34 0.07
C VAL A 279 2.82 28.68 -1.25
N GLY A 280 2.56 27.40 -1.44
CA GLY A 280 2.77 26.70 -2.71
C GLY A 280 3.90 25.69 -2.74
N ASN A 281 4.64 25.44 -1.64
CA ASN A 281 5.68 24.41 -1.61
C ASN A 281 5.05 23.03 -1.73
N ASN A 282 5.58 22.20 -2.61
CA ASN A 282 5.10 20.84 -2.82
C ASN A 282 5.40 19.95 -1.61
N ALA A 283 4.41 19.22 -1.13
CA ALA A 283 4.59 18.28 -0.04
C ALA A 283 5.49 17.09 -0.44
N VAL A 284 6.29 16.64 0.50
CA VAL A 284 7.02 15.37 0.40
C VAL A 284 6.03 14.24 0.62
N THR A 285 5.89 13.38 -0.38
CA THR A 285 4.86 12.32 -0.39
C THR A 285 5.29 11.02 0.28
N THR A 286 6.54 10.90 0.72
CA THR A 286 7.05 9.72 1.43
C THR A 286 6.30 9.54 2.75
N LEU A 287 5.73 8.37 2.97
CA LEU A 287 5.02 8.03 4.20
C LEU A 287 6.03 7.64 5.29
N ASN A 288 6.01 8.38 6.38
CA ASN A 288 6.82 8.11 7.56
C ASN A 288 5.93 7.77 8.75
N GLY A 289 6.46 7.03 9.71
CA GLY A 289 5.74 6.72 10.94
C GLY A 289 4.41 5.99 10.70
N VAL A 290 4.37 5.07 9.74
CA VAL A 290 3.19 4.25 9.46
C VAL A 290 2.93 3.33 10.65
N GLY A 291 1.74 3.36 11.19
CA GLY A 291 1.31 2.49 12.26
C GLY A 291 1.38 1.01 11.88
N GLY A 292 1.42 0.13 12.88
CA GLY A 292 1.43 -1.31 12.65
C GLY A 292 0.10 -1.80 12.06
N THR A 293 0.16 -2.57 11.00
CA THR A 293 -1.01 -3.09 10.28
C THR A 293 -1.16 -4.61 10.35
N SER A 294 -0.27 -5.30 11.06
CA SER A 294 -0.26 -6.77 11.16
C SER A 294 -1.53 -7.40 11.77
N ALA A 295 -2.36 -6.61 12.42
CA ALA A 295 -3.65 -7.03 12.96
C ALA A 295 -4.84 -6.33 12.28
N VAL A 296 -4.61 -5.64 11.16
CA VAL A 296 -5.66 -5.10 10.30
C VAL A 296 -5.87 -6.12 9.19
N LEU A 297 -6.81 -7.01 9.38
CA LEU A 297 -7.09 -8.15 8.50
C LEU A 297 -8.26 -7.82 7.58
N VAL A 298 -8.26 -8.42 6.42
CA VAL A 298 -9.37 -8.31 5.47
C VAL A 298 -9.88 -9.71 5.15
N ASP A 299 -11.18 -9.91 5.30
CA ASP A 299 -11.85 -11.11 4.85
C ASP A 299 -13.21 -10.73 4.26
N ALA A 300 -13.23 -10.56 2.96
CA ALA A 300 -14.41 -10.27 2.19
C ALA A 300 -14.73 -11.41 1.20
N LEU A 301 -14.23 -12.59 1.51
CA LEU A 301 -14.48 -13.79 0.73
C LEU A 301 -15.68 -14.52 1.33
N ALA A 302 -16.79 -14.51 0.61
CA ALA A 302 -17.98 -15.24 1.06
C ALA A 302 -17.74 -16.75 1.07
N PRO A 303 -18.04 -17.42 2.17
CA PRO A 303 -17.99 -18.86 2.21
C PRO A 303 -18.94 -19.49 1.19
N ASN A 304 -18.58 -20.64 0.67
CA ASN A 304 -19.38 -21.37 -0.30
C ASN A 304 -19.48 -22.86 0.04
N VAL A 305 -20.56 -23.47 -0.40
CA VAL A 305 -20.73 -24.93 -0.30
C VAL A 305 -19.86 -25.61 -1.35
N ILE A 306 -19.04 -26.55 -0.92
CA ILE A 306 -18.18 -27.36 -1.80
C ILE A 306 -18.78 -28.71 -2.14
N SER A 307 -19.57 -29.29 -1.23
CA SER A 307 -20.27 -30.54 -1.47
C SER A 307 -21.42 -30.74 -0.51
N VAL A 308 -22.36 -31.57 -0.90
CA VAL A 308 -23.40 -32.08 -0.01
C VAL A 308 -23.34 -33.60 -0.01
N VAL A 309 -22.99 -34.14 1.17
CA VAL A 309 -23.13 -35.60 1.40
C VAL A 309 -24.58 -35.89 1.68
N VAL A 310 -25.13 -36.83 0.91
CA VAL A 310 -26.51 -37.26 1.01
C VAL A 310 -26.61 -38.53 1.81
N PRO A 311 -27.82 -38.93 2.23
CA PRO A 311 -28.05 -40.22 2.88
C PRO A 311 -27.50 -41.40 2.08
N ALA A 312 -27.21 -42.49 2.76
CA ALA A 312 -26.81 -43.72 2.08
C ALA A 312 -27.90 -44.21 1.14
N ASN A 313 -27.50 -44.94 0.10
CA ASN A 313 -28.44 -45.61 -0.78
C ASN A 313 -29.15 -46.70 0.00
N ASP A 314 -30.40 -46.54 0.20
CA ASP A 314 -31.26 -47.46 0.93
C ASP A 314 -32.76 -47.14 0.69
N GLN A 315 -33.61 -47.95 1.26
CA GLN A 315 -35.02 -47.65 1.39
C GLN A 315 -35.35 -47.23 2.81
N TYR A 316 -36.07 -46.15 2.94
CA TYR A 316 -36.39 -45.50 4.20
C TYR A 316 -37.87 -45.53 4.47
N ASN A 317 -38.26 -46.00 5.65
CA ASN A 317 -39.65 -46.01 6.08
C ASN A 317 -40.02 -44.82 6.99
N ALA A 318 -41.25 -44.81 7.45
CA ALA A 318 -41.76 -43.80 8.36
C ALA A 318 -41.00 -43.84 9.70
N GLY A 319 -40.42 -42.72 10.07
CA GLY A 319 -39.57 -42.56 11.28
C GLY A 319 -38.09 -42.64 11.04
N ASP A 320 -37.64 -43.14 9.90
CA ASP A 320 -36.24 -43.10 9.53
C ASP A 320 -35.74 -41.68 9.30
N VAL A 321 -34.44 -41.49 9.39
CA VAL A 321 -33.81 -40.15 9.33
C VAL A 321 -32.92 -40.05 8.14
N LEU A 322 -33.23 -39.13 7.27
CA LEU A 322 -32.36 -38.71 6.16
C LEU A 322 -31.39 -37.64 6.65
N ILE A 323 -30.09 -37.93 6.63
CA ILE A 323 -29.06 -37.04 7.08
C ILE A 323 -28.30 -36.47 5.88
N PHE A 324 -28.21 -35.15 5.82
CA PHE A 324 -27.48 -34.44 4.80
C PHE A 324 -26.36 -33.67 5.51
N THR A 325 -25.12 -33.73 4.97
CA THR A 325 -24.04 -32.94 5.46
C THR A 325 -23.59 -31.95 4.38
N VAL A 326 -23.78 -30.67 4.64
CA VAL A 326 -23.35 -29.58 3.77
C VAL A 326 -21.92 -29.20 4.18
N ASN A 327 -20.97 -29.45 3.30
CA ASN A 327 -19.59 -29.09 3.51
C ASN A 327 -19.28 -27.77 2.82
N ALA A 328 -18.73 -26.84 3.55
CA ALA A 328 -18.26 -25.55 3.07
C ALA A 328 -16.73 -25.51 2.95
N ASN A 329 -16.22 -24.51 2.26
CA ASN A 329 -14.79 -24.27 2.13
C ASN A 329 -14.11 -23.85 3.46
N GLU A 330 -14.91 -23.40 4.44
CA GLU A 330 -14.46 -22.91 5.74
C GLU A 330 -15.51 -23.10 6.83
N ALA A 331 -15.13 -22.73 8.06
CA ALA A 331 -16.02 -22.87 9.22
C ALA A 331 -17.17 -21.85 9.18
N LEU A 332 -18.38 -22.32 9.43
CA LEU A 332 -19.60 -21.53 9.37
C LEU A 332 -20.22 -21.36 10.76
N ILE A 333 -20.66 -20.17 11.05
CA ILE A 333 -21.45 -19.83 12.24
C ILE A 333 -22.91 -19.74 11.84
N VAL A 334 -23.75 -20.57 12.44
CA VAL A 334 -25.19 -20.60 12.22
C VAL A 334 -25.88 -19.94 13.42
N ASP A 335 -26.63 -18.87 13.16
CA ASP A 335 -27.52 -18.25 14.13
C ASP A 335 -28.95 -18.59 13.79
N THR A 336 -29.59 -19.29 14.71
CA THR A 336 -30.97 -19.79 14.58
C THR A 336 -32.00 -18.96 15.33
N ALA A 337 -31.65 -17.78 15.84
CA ALA A 337 -32.56 -16.95 16.62
C ALA A 337 -33.84 -16.53 15.84
N GLY A 338 -33.72 -16.39 14.54
CA GLY A 338 -34.83 -16.05 13.65
C GLY A 338 -35.51 -17.27 12.99
N GLY A 339 -34.96 -18.48 13.16
CA GLY A 339 -35.40 -19.69 12.52
C GLY A 339 -34.25 -20.65 12.26
N ALA A 340 -34.48 -21.81 11.70
CA ALA A 340 -33.45 -22.78 11.37
C ALA A 340 -33.23 -22.89 9.86
N PRO A 341 -32.01 -22.94 9.36
CA PRO A 341 -31.75 -23.18 7.95
C PRO A 341 -32.28 -24.60 7.57
N ARG A 342 -32.62 -24.75 6.32
CA ARG A 342 -33.20 -26.02 5.85
C ARG A 342 -32.88 -26.27 4.38
N ILE A 343 -32.90 -27.52 3.99
CA ILE A 343 -32.76 -27.98 2.61
C ILE A 343 -34.12 -28.46 2.14
N ALA A 344 -34.60 -27.97 1.00
CA ALA A 344 -35.78 -28.47 0.39
C ALA A 344 -35.54 -29.86 -0.24
N LEU A 345 -36.38 -30.78 0.02
CA LEU A 345 -36.40 -32.14 -0.54
C LEU A 345 -37.66 -32.33 -1.33
N ASP A 346 -37.58 -32.86 -2.54
CA ASP A 346 -38.73 -33.36 -3.25
C ASP A 346 -38.78 -34.89 -3.00
N ILE A 347 -39.83 -35.32 -2.36
CA ILE A 347 -40.10 -36.73 -2.05
C ILE A 347 -41.40 -37.09 -2.75
N GLY A 348 -41.27 -37.72 -3.92
CA GLY A 348 -42.41 -38.15 -4.72
C GLY A 348 -43.38 -37.03 -5.17
N GLY A 349 -42.85 -35.85 -5.43
CA GLY A 349 -43.60 -34.64 -5.80
C GLY A 349 -44.07 -33.79 -4.61
N ALA A 350 -43.79 -34.22 -3.39
CA ALA A 350 -44.10 -33.47 -2.18
C ALA A 350 -42.88 -32.79 -1.62
N ILE A 351 -42.91 -31.46 -1.45
CA ILE A 351 -41.80 -30.73 -0.86
C ILE A 351 -41.77 -30.95 0.64
N ARG A 352 -40.62 -31.39 1.11
CA ARG A 352 -40.24 -31.59 2.51
C ARG A 352 -39.00 -30.79 2.84
N TYR A 353 -38.64 -30.72 4.10
CA TYR A 353 -37.47 -29.93 4.54
C TYR A 353 -36.60 -30.72 5.51
N ALA A 354 -35.35 -30.91 5.17
CA ALA A 354 -34.34 -31.30 6.11
C ALA A 354 -33.89 -30.06 6.89
N SER A 355 -34.10 -30.05 8.18
CA SER A 355 -33.80 -28.94 9.07
C SER A 355 -32.39 -29.04 9.63
N TYR A 356 -31.72 -27.92 9.85
CA TYR A 356 -30.43 -27.85 10.49
C TYR A 356 -30.47 -28.43 11.91
N VAL A 357 -29.43 -29.19 12.25
CA VAL A 357 -29.32 -29.86 13.56
C VAL A 357 -28.05 -29.43 14.28
N SER A 358 -26.92 -29.40 13.58
CA SER A 358 -25.63 -29.17 14.22
C SER A 358 -24.54 -28.77 13.21
N GLY A 359 -23.35 -28.41 13.73
CA GLY A 359 -22.17 -28.11 12.92
C GLY A 359 -21.77 -26.65 12.95
N SER A 360 -22.47 -25.76 13.65
CA SER A 360 -22.05 -24.38 13.80
C SER A 360 -20.64 -24.30 14.43
N GLY A 361 -19.77 -23.47 13.88
CA GLY A 361 -18.36 -23.38 14.22
C GLY A 361 -17.47 -24.37 13.47
N SER A 362 -18.02 -25.13 12.53
CA SER A 362 -17.27 -26.04 11.66
C SER A 362 -17.61 -25.85 10.19
N ALA A 363 -16.83 -26.46 9.31
CA ALA A 363 -17.07 -26.44 7.88
C ALA A 363 -18.16 -27.44 7.43
N ALA A 364 -18.75 -28.20 8.33
CA ALA A 364 -19.73 -29.21 8.03
C ALA A 364 -21.02 -28.98 8.81
N LEU A 365 -22.09 -28.65 8.12
CA LEU A 365 -23.41 -28.44 8.70
C LEU A 365 -24.28 -29.67 8.46
N VAL A 366 -24.92 -30.16 9.51
CA VAL A 366 -25.79 -31.36 9.48
C VAL A 366 -27.22 -30.95 9.45
N PHE A 367 -27.96 -31.53 8.52
CA PHE A 367 -29.39 -31.37 8.33
C PHE A 367 -30.09 -32.73 8.40
N GLN A 368 -31.28 -32.75 8.95
CA GLN A 368 -32.06 -33.96 9.11
C GLN A 368 -33.52 -33.77 8.65
N TYR A 369 -34.01 -34.82 8.04
CA TYR A 369 -35.46 -35.00 7.79
C TYR A 369 -35.91 -36.36 8.34
N SER A 370 -36.95 -36.39 9.11
CA SER A 370 -37.57 -37.64 9.54
C SER A 370 -38.72 -37.96 8.62
N VAL A 371 -38.63 -39.11 7.96
CA VAL A 371 -39.60 -39.60 6.99
C VAL A 371 -40.99 -39.73 7.61
N GLN A 372 -42.00 -39.17 6.96
CA GLN A 372 -43.39 -39.20 7.43
C GLN A 372 -44.17 -40.37 6.79
N THR A 373 -45.22 -40.82 7.46
CA THR A 373 -46.05 -41.95 7.00
C THR A 373 -46.76 -41.75 5.66
N SER A 374 -46.69 -40.56 5.10
CA SER A 374 -47.25 -40.23 3.79
C SER A 374 -46.24 -40.01 2.72
N ASP A 375 -44.98 -40.17 3.05
CA ASP A 375 -43.89 -39.96 2.09
C ASP A 375 -43.67 -41.25 1.29
N SER A 376 -43.52 -41.10 0.00
CA SER A 376 -43.20 -42.21 -0.88
C SER A 376 -42.48 -41.68 -2.13
N ASP A 377 -41.35 -42.23 -2.42
CA ASP A 377 -40.55 -41.91 -3.59
C ASP A 377 -39.83 -43.17 -4.09
N ALA A 378 -40.29 -43.71 -5.17
CA ALA A 378 -39.78 -44.97 -5.69
C ALA A 378 -38.60 -44.79 -6.67
N ASN A 379 -38.25 -43.58 -7.01
CA ASN A 379 -37.20 -43.28 -7.99
C ASN A 379 -36.07 -42.44 -7.43
N GLY A 380 -36.06 -42.22 -6.12
CA GLY A 380 -35.08 -41.46 -5.41
C GLY A 380 -35.40 -39.99 -5.24
N ILE A 381 -35.19 -39.52 -4.03
CA ILE A 381 -35.51 -38.13 -3.65
C ILE A 381 -34.72 -37.13 -4.44
N ALA A 382 -35.24 -35.92 -4.61
CA ALA A 382 -34.46 -34.82 -5.16
C ALA A 382 -34.14 -33.77 -4.10
N VAL A 383 -32.90 -33.22 -4.17
CA VAL A 383 -32.43 -32.19 -3.26
C VAL A 383 -32.51 -30.84 -3.96
N GLY A 384 -33.05 -29.84 -3.30
CA GLY A 384 -33.15 -28.48 -3.81
C GLY A 384 -31.78 -27.87 -4.15
N SER A 385 -31.76 -26.90 -5.03
CA SER A 385 -30.52 -26.29 -5.52
C SER A 385 -29.85 -25.31 -4.54
N GLY A 386 -30.52 -25.01 -3.43
CA GLY A 386 -30.00 -24.02 -2.47
C GLY A 386 -30.46 -24.30 -1.04
N LEU A 387 -29.66 -23.75 -0.12
CA LEU A 387 -29.99 -23.70 1.29
C LEU A 387 -31.01 -22.57 1.54
N GLU A 388 -32.10 -22.87 2.20
CA GLU A 388 -33.07 -21.88 2.66
C GLU A 388 -32.74 -21.44 4.08
N LEU A 389 -32.52 -20.14 4.32
CA LEU A 389 -32.18 -19.63 5.64
C LEU A 389 -33.35 -19.70 6.63
N ASN A 390 -34.59 -19.58 6.15
CA ASN A 390 -35.79 -19.63 6.98
C ASN A 390 -35.72 -18.72 8.22
N GLY A 391 -35.14 -17.52 8.07
CA GLY A 391 -34.94 -16.54 9.14
C GLY A 391 -33.65 -16.66 9.90
N ALA A 392 -32.85 -17.70 9.68
CA ALA A 392 -31.51 -17.85 10.24
C ALA A 392 -30.48 -16.99 9.50
N THR A 393 -29.28 -16.88 10.07
CA THR A 393 -28.10 -16.44 9.34
C THR A 393 -27.02 -17.51 9.35
N VAL A 394 -26.32 -17.65 8.24
CA VAL A 394 -25.15 -18.54 8.11
C VAL A 394 -24.00 -17.74 7.56
N ARG A 395 -22.92 -17.64 8.33
CA ARG A 395 -21.78 -16.77 8.04
C ARG A 395 -20.48 -17.47 8.41
N ASP A 396 -19.38 -16.98 7.86
CA ASP A 396 -18.04 -17.31 8.36
C ASP A 396 -17.73 -16.59 9.68
N GLY A 397 -16.50 -16.78 10.18
CA GLY A 397 -16.01 -16.13 11.39
C GLY A 397 -15.81 -14.63 11.29
N ALA A 398 -15.65 -14.10 10.07
CA ALA A 398 -15.51 -12.68 9.79
C ALA A 398 -16.87 -11.97 9.66
N GLY A 399 -17.92 -12.72 9.36
CA GLY A 399 -19.28 -12.20 9.21
C GLY A 399 -19.78 -12.17 7.76
N ASN A 400 -19.06 -12.72 6.79
CA ASN A 400 -19.52 -12.82 5.40
C ASN A 400 -20.62 -13.88 5.30
N ASN A 401 -21.65 -13.58 4.56
CA ASN A 401 -22.78 -14.51 4.37
C ASN A 401 -22.40 -15.67 3.46
N LEU A 402 -22.83 -16.88 3.81
CA LEU A 402 -22.70 -18.06 2.97
C LEU A 402 -23.39 -17.86 1.62
N THR A 403 -22.74 -18.26 0.54
CA THR A 403 -23.37 -18.45 -0.77
C THR A 403 -24.27 -19.68 -0.71
N LEU A 404 -25.55 -19.48 -0.86
CA LEU A 404 -26.58 -20.49 -0.53
C LEU A 404 -26.71 -21.61 -1.56
N THR A 405 -26.07 -21.55 -2.70
CA THR A 405 -26.12 -22.57 -3.74
C THR A 405 -25.48 -23.87 -3.24
N LEU A 406 -26.20 -24.96 -3.32
CA LEU A 406 -25.68 -26.28 -3.00
C LEU A 406 -24.91 -26.83 -4.21
N ASN A 407 -23.65 -27.03 -4.05
CA ASN A 407 -22.73 -27.54 -5.08
C ASN A 407 -22.41 -29.01 -4.82
N SER A 408 -22.14 -29.76 -5.86
CA SER A 408 -21.71 -31.17 -5.78
C SER A 408 -22.55 -31.99 -4.83
N VAL A 409 -23.85 -31.87 -4.97
CA VAL A 409 -24.82 -32.72 -4.25
C VAL A 409 -24.63 -34.17 -4.69
N GLY A 410 -24.44 -35.05 -3.73
CA GLY A 410 -24.40 -36.49 -4.00
C GLY A 410 -25.63 -37.00 -4.72
N SER A 411 -25.49 -38.14 -5.40
CA SER A 411 -26.64 -38.76 -6.06
C SER A 411 -27.63 -39.28 -5.01
N THR A 412 -28.87 -38.93 -5.18
CA THR A 412 -29.98 -39.42 -4.37
C THR A 412 -30.93 -40.36 -5.13
N ALA A 413 -30.52 -40.73 -6.33
CA ALA A 413 -31.37 -41.59 -7.20
C ALA A 413 -31.71 -42.96 -6.59
N GLU A 414 -30.99 -43.37 -5.56
CA GLU A 414 -31.21 -44.63 -4.87
C GLU A 414 -31.50 -44.44 -3.37
N VAL A 415 -31.82 -43.23 -3.00
CA VAL A 415 -32.38 -42.91 -1.69
C VAL A 415 -33.91 -43.00 -1.83
N ILE A 416 -34.41 -44.19 -1.64
CA ILE A 416 -35.83 -44.51 -1.86
C ILE A 416 -36.59 -44.27 -0.58
N VAL A 417 -37.75 -43.70 -0.70
CA VAL A 417 -38.66 -43.56 0.44
C VAL A 417 -39.91 -44.39 0.20
N ASP A 418 -40.11 -45.37 1.04
CA ASP A 418 -41.27 -46.20 0.99
C ASP A 418 -41.88 -46.38 2.36
N THR A 419 -43.06 -45.81 2.54
CA THR A 419 -43.86 -45.95 3.76
C THR A 419 -45.10 -46.81 3.54
N THR A 420 -45.15 -47.48 2.44
CA THR A 420 -46.27 -48.33 2.06
C THR A 420 -45.99 -49.75 2.51
N ALA A 421 -46.98 -50.34 3.20
CA ALA A 421 -46.84 -51.73 3.60
C ALA A 421 -46.80 -52.63 2.35
N PRO A 422 -45.89 -53.54 2.27
CA PRO A 422 -45.72 -54.40 1.12
C PRO A 422 -46.92 -55.33 0.90
N LEU A 423 -47.19 -55.52 -0.33
CA LEU A 423 -48.09 -56.57 -0.82
C LEU A 423 -47.26 -57.45 -1.70
N ALA A 424 -47.05 -58.62 -1.34
CA ALA A 424 -46.06 -59.41 -1.96
C ALA A 424 -46.20 -59.60 -3.45
N GLU A 425 -45.29 -59.07 -4.19
CA GLU A 425 -45.02 -59.44 -5.52
C GLU A 425 -43.65 -59.17 -5.90
N SER A 426 -42.85 -59.56 -6.24
CA SER A 426 -41.53 -59.68 -6.69
C SER A 426 -40.63 -58.53 -6.60
N LEU A 427 -39.50 -58.72 -6.15
CA LEU A 427 -38.45 -57.77 -6.06
C LEU A 427 -37.29 -58.14 -6.96
N VAL A 428 -36.83 -57.23 -7.72
CA VAL A 428 -35.81 -57.49 -8.70
C VAL A 428 -34.83 -56.39 -8.78
N ARG A 429 -33.61 -56.77 -8.83
CA ARG A 429 -32.65 -55.90 -9.14
C ARG A 429 -32.26 -55.75 -10.45
N VAL A 430 -31.56 -54.91 -10.81
CA VAL A 430 -30.78 -54.95 -11.67
C VAL A 430 -30.06 -53.95 -12.24
N ASP A 431 -29.10 -53.62 -12.09
CA ASP A 431 -28.39 -53.02 -12.99
C ASP A 431 -27.08 -52.68 -12.69
N ALA A 432 -26.38 -52.43 -13.55
CA ALA A 432 -25.03 -52.12 -13.46
C ALA A 432 -24.85 -50.82 -12.75
N SER A 433 -24.17 -50.87 -11.72
CA SER A 433 -23.71 -49.67 -11.10
C SER A 433 -22.85 -48.90 -12.06
N PRO A 434 -23.01 -47.66 -12.16
CA PRO A 434 -22.12 -46.85 -12.94
C PRO A 434 -20.78 -46.64 -12.29
N SER A 435 -20.56 -47.07 -11.13
CA SER A 435 -19.30 -46.88 -10.45
C SER A 435 -18.50 -48.14 -10.39
N SER A 436 -17.26 -48.05 -10.39
CA SER A 436 -16.31 -49.15 -10.39
C SER A 436 -16.21 -49.91 -9.08
N ALA A 437 -17.08 -49.67 -8.19
CA ALA A 437 -17.01 -50.31 -6.91
C ALA A 437 -18.16 -51.25 -6.71
N GLY A 438 -17.97 -52.41 -6.30
CA GLY A 438 -18.77 -53.54 -6.06
C GLY A 438 -20.26 -53.44 -6.19
N SER A 439 -20.90 -54.34 -6.55
CA SER A 439 -22.33 -54.30 -6.76
C SER A 439 -23.05 -55.38 -6.07
N VAL A 440 -24.32 -55.32 -6.11
CA VAL A 440 -25.14 -56.14 -5.36
C VAL A 440 -26.42 -56.43 -6.02
N ARG A 441 -27.10 -57.47 -5.72
CA ARG A 441 -28.22 -57.83 -6.45
C ARG A 441 -29.25 -58.53 -5.77
N PHE A 442 -30.44 -58.55 -6.27
CA PHE A 442 -31.55 -59.14 -5.62
C PHE A 442 -32.66 -59.42 -6.50
N THR A 443 -33.45 -60.28 -6.20
CA THR A 443 -34.64 -60.50 -6.89
C THR A 443 -35.65 -61.16 -6.03
N LEU A 444 -36.87 -60.86 -6.16
CA LEU A 444 -37.88 -61.46 -5.40
C LEU A 444 -39.21 -61.07 -5.89
N THR A 445 -40.23 -61.62 -5.38
CA THR A 445 -41.48 -61.35 -5.92
C THR A 445 -42.57 -61.23 -4.92
N PHE A 446 -42.99 -60.14 -4.76
CA PHE A 446 -44.20 -59.70 -4.22
C PHE A 446 -44.53 -58.55 -5.09
N ASN A 447 -45.39 -57.71 -4.76
CA ASN A 447 -45.50 -56.41 -5.39
C ASN A 447 -44.29 -55.58 -5.03
N GLU A 448 -43.68 -55.96 -3.94
CA GLU A 448 -42.49 -55.34 -3.41
C GLU A 448 -41.75 -56.30 -2.50
N ALA A 449 -40.68 -55.89 -1.93
CA ALA A 449 -39.85 -56.68 -1.06
C ALA A 449 -40.39 -56.78 0.34
N VAL A 450 -40.21 -57.88 1.01
CA VAL A 450 -40.67 -58.06 2.35
C VAL A 450 -39.67 -58.74 3.24
N SER A 451 -39.81 -58.57 4.49
CA SER A 451 -39.04 -59.24 5.51
C SER A 451 -39.86 -60.24 6.24
N GLY A 452 -39.28 -61.02 7.09
CA GLY A 452 -39.94 -61.96 7.92
C GLY A 452 -40.29 -63.20 7.22
N VAL A 453 -39.84 -63.39 6.02
CA VAL A 453 -40.04 -64.58 5.30
C VAL A 453 -39.16 -65.60 5.77
N ASN A 454 -38.74 -65.66 6.70
CA ASN A 454 -38.03 -66.59 7.30
C ASN A 454 -36.63 -66.45 7.41
N THR A 455 -36.34 -66.22 8.38
CA THR A 455 -35.23 -66.59 8.87
C THR A 455 -34.18 -65.72 8.98
N SER A 456 -34.32 -64.80 9.68
CA SER A 456 -33.10 -64.18 10.04
C SER A 456 -32.30 -63.74 8.89
N ASP A 457 -32.92 -63.48 7.88
CA ASP A 457 -32.25 -63.51 6.68
C ASP A 457 -31.92 -62.28 6.05
N PHE A 458 -32.07 -61.26 6.74
CA PHE A 458 -31.76 -60.08 6.11
C PHE A 458 -30.79 -59.27 6.80
N VAL A 459 -29.91 -58.88 6.06
CA VAL A 459 -28.88 -58.07 6.55
C VAL A 459 -28.60 -56.95 5.67
N LEU A 460 -28.53 -55.84 6.24
CA LEU A 460 -28.00 -54.70 5.56
C LEU A 460 -26.52 -54.63 5.70
N THR A 461 -25.86 -54.22 4.69
CA THR A 461 -24.44 -54.08 4.74
C THR A 461 -23.93 -52.87 4.03
N SER A 462 -22.90 -52.36 4.55
CA SER A 462 -22.17 -51.33 3.88
C SER A 462 -20.68 -51.58 4.03
N THR A 463 -19.95 -51.19 3.09
CA THR A 463 -18.53 -51.37 3.10
C THR A 463 -17.77 -50.18 2.67
N GLY A 464 -16.58 -50.17 3.04
CA GLY A 464 -15.69 -49.21 2.62
C GLY A 464 -15.49 -48.23 3.65
N ASN A 465 -14.83 -47.40 3.25
CA ASN A 465 -15.30 -46.37 3.94
C ASN A 465 -16.78 -46.49 3.76
N ALA A 466 -17.16 -47.34 2.93
CA ALA A 466 -18.40 -47.91 2.91
C ALA A 466 -18.31 -49.26 3.49
N ALA A 467 -18.72 -49.52 4.49
CA ALA A 467 -18.71 -50.79 5.06
C ALA A 467 -20.04 -51.36 5.00
N GLY A 468 -20.12 -52.44 4.61
CA GLY A 468 -21.33 -53.13 4.73
C GLY A 468 -21.24 -54.43 4.18
N THR A 469 -21.95 -55.30 4.62
CA THR A 469 -21.94 -56.60 4.12
C THR A 469 -23.16 -57.21 4.24
N ILE A 470 -23.60 -57.95 3.52
CA ILE A 470 -24.53 -58.82 3.72
C ILE A 470 -24.58 -59.85 3.07
N GLN A 471 -25.24 -60.70 3.43
CA GLN A 471 -25.65 -61.59 2.75
C GLN A 471 -26.75 -62.30 2.97
N SER A 472 -27.38 -62.80 2.33
CA SER A 472 -28.15 -63.84 2.23
C SER A 472 -28.90 -64.02 1.45
N VAL A 473 -29.58 -64.78 1.25
CA VAL A 473 -30.37 -65.22 0.56
C VAL A 473 -31.24 -66.15 0.66
N VAL A 474 -32.07 -66.24 -0.02
CA VAL A 474 -33.03 -67.04 0.16
C VAL A 474 -33.75 -67.34 -0.97
N GLN A 475 -34.40 -68.23 -1.03
CA GLN A 475 -35.11 -68.63 -2.02
C GLN A 475 -36.53 -68.74 -1.90
N ILE A 476 -37.22 -68.82 -2.74
CA ILE A 476 -38.38 -68.51 -2.83
C ILE A 476 -39.14 -69.25 -3.69
N ASP A 477 -40.16 -69.46 -3.39
CA ASP A 477 -41.01 -69.70 -4.24
C ASP A 477 -41.84 -68.82 -4.47
N ALA A 478 -42.57 -68.91 -5.03
CA ALA A 478 -43.52 -68.18 -5.57
C ALA A 478 -43.21 -66.81 -5.85
N ARG A 479 -42.25 -66.38 -5.39
CA ARG A 479 -41.73 -65.20 -5.76
C ARG A 479 -40.48 -64.88 -5.14
N THR A 480 -39.67 -65.65 -5.14
CA THR A 480 -38.47 -65.44 -5.32
C THR A 480 -37.62 -64.99 -4.37
N TYR A 481 -36.50 -65.13 -4.17
CA TYR A 481 -35.67 -64.55 -3.36
C TYR A 481 -34.36 -64.47 -3.66
N GLN A 482 -33.67 -63.68 -3.15
CA GLN A 482 -32.36 -63.61 -3.28
C GLN A 482 -31.68 -62.83 -2.39
N VAL A 483 -30.58 -62.48 -2.35
CA VAL A 483 -29.90 -61.68 -1.71
C VAL A 483 -28.78 -61.16 -2.02
N ILE A 484 -28.00 -60.33 -1.61
CA ILE A 484 -27.01 -59.97 -1.39
C ILE A 484 -26.21 -59.02 -1.09
N VAL A 485 -25.59 -58.43 -0.89
CA VAL A 485 -24.83 -57.63 -0.78
C VAL A 485 -23.86 -57.00 -0.50
N GLY A 486 -23.17 -56.47 -0.33
CA GLY A 486 -22.12 -55.90 0.14
C GLY A 486 -21.95 -54.53 -0.03
N GLY A 487 -21.86 -53.81 0.67
CA GLY A 487 -21.72 -52.55 0.56
C GLY A 487 -20.70 -51.86 1.06
N VAL A 488 -20.46 -50.86 0.58
CA VAL A 488 -19.31 -50.34 0.99
C VAL A 488 -19.15 -48.93 0.81
N SER A 489 -18.88 -48.32 1.79
CA SER A 489 -18.62 -46.94 1.76
C SER A 489 -17.26 -46.60 1.26
N GLY A 490 -17.15 -45.41 0.98
CA GLY A 490 -15.93 -44.94 0.43
C GLY A 490 -15.79 -45.49 -0.92
N ASN A 491 -15.88 -46.64 -1.01
CA ASN A 491 -15.90 -47.38 -2.21
C ASN A 491 -16.65 -48.60 -1.87
N GLY A 492 -17.92 -48.53 -1.83
CA GLY A 492 -18.65 -49.68 -1.46
C GLY A 492 -20.10 -49.57 -1.71
N SER A 493 -20.74 -50.58 -1.45
CA SER A 493 -22.13 -50.66 -1.71
C SER A 493 -22.89 -51.17 -0.58
N LEU A 494 -24.13 -51.24 -0.72
CA LEU A 494 -25.02 -51.64 0.29
C LEU A 494 -25.97 -52.69 -0.20
N GLY A 495 -26.34 -53.59 0.61
CA GLY A 495 -27.27 -54.62 0.28
C GLY A 495 -28.29 -54.88 1.34
N ILE A 496 -29.34 -55.54 1.02
CA ILE A 496 -30.40 -55.81 1.89
C ILE A 496 -30.98 -57.11 1.72
N ASN A 497 -31.53 -57.59 2.72
CA ASN A 497 -32.27 -58.79 2.75
C ASN A 497 -33.37 -58.79 3.68
N LEU A 498 -34.23 -59.58 3.51
CA LEU A 498 -35.35 -59.70 4.32
C LEU A 498 -35.68 -61.10 4.69
N SER A 499 -36.05 -61.24 5.85
CA SER A 499 -36.58 -62.48 6.31
C SER A 499 -37.90 -62.26 6.95
N ALA A 500 -38.65 -63.24 7.08
CA ALA A 500 -39.94 -63.08 7.63
C ALA A 500 -40.28 -64.20 8.57
N THR A 501 -40.50 -63.87 9.73
CA THR A 501 -41.32 -64.70 10.56
C THR A 501 -42.74 -64.23 10.39
N ALA A 502 -43.65 -65.01 10.73
CA ALA A 502 -45.05 -64.71 10.50
C ALA A 502 -45.56 -63.44 11.19
N THR A 503 -44.78 -62.87 12.06
CA THR A 503 -45.11 -61.64 12.76
C THR A 503 -44.24 -60.49 12.37
N ASP A 504 -43.17 -60.75 11.59
CA ASP A 504 -42.12 -59.78 11.43
C ASP A 504 -41.77 -59.56 9.97
N ILE A 505 -42.66 -59.89 9.07
CA ILE A 505 -42.44 -59.64 7.67
C ILE A 505 -42.63 -58.15 7.36
N ALA A 506 -41.64 -57.59 6.80
CA ALA A 506 -41.68 -56.22 6.37
C ALA A 506 -41.00 -56.04 5.02
N ASP A 507 -41.33 -54.99 4.32
CA ASP A 507 -40.62 -54.59 3.11
C ASP A 507 -39.18 -54.16 3.41
N VAL A 508 -38.49 -53.74 2.39
CA VAL A 508 -37.12 -53.27 2.52
C VAL A 508 -37.00 -52.03 3.38
N ALA A 509 -37.96 -51.19 3.38
CA ALA A 509 -38.01 -50.02 4.21
C ALA A 509 -38.39 -50.33 5.65
N GLY A 510 -38.81 -51.55 5.93
CA GLY A 510 -39.23 -51.96 7.28
C GLY A 510 -40.73 -51.77 7.53
N ASN A 511 -41.54 -51.46 6.52
CA ASN A 511 -42.96 -51.42 6.67
C ASN A 511 -43.45 -52.84 6.88
N ALA A 512 -44.18 -53.03 7.94
CA ALA A 512 -44.70 -54.34 8.27
C ALA A 512 -45.67 -54.83 7.19
N LEU A 513 -45.38 -56.01 6.75
CA LEU A 513 -46.07 -56.60 5.68
C LEU A 513 -47.29 -57.24 6.17
N THR A 514 -48.19 -57.25 5.32
CA THR A 514 -49.21 -58.24 5.35
C THR A 514 -48.82 -59.47 4.55
N VAL A 515 -47.81 -59.35 3.75
CA VAL A 515 -47.21 -60.41 2.97
C VAL A 515 -45.83 -60.03 2.43
N GLY A 516 -44.79 -60.69 2.67
CA GLY A 516 -43.45 -60.20 2.63
C GLY A 516 -42.56 -60.25 1.43
N ILE A 517 -41.48 -59.51 1.33
CA ILE A 517 -40.49 -59.53 0.25
C ILE A 517 -39.22 -58.77 0.44
N THR A 518 -38.35 -58.66 -0.51
CA THR A 518 -36.97 -58.25 -0.42
C THR A 518 -36.53 -57.22 -1.43
N GLY A 519 -35.47 -56.58 -1.21
CA GLY A 519 -35.03 -55.47 -1.98
C GLY A 519 -33.64 -55.49 -2.59
N GLU A 520 -33.31 -54.54 -3.33
CA GLU A 520 -32.18 -54.53 -4.23
C GLU A 520 -31.09 -53.53 -3.89
N ARG A 521 -29.87 -53.76 -4.43
CA ARG A 521 -28.78 -52.96 -4.02
C ARG A 521 -27.70 -52.67 -4.98
N TYR A 522 -26.90 -51.68 -4.65
CA TYR A 522 -25.76 -51.25 -5.41
C TYR A 522 -24.53 -50.93 -4.62
N VAL A 523 -23.54 -51.03 -5.27
CA VAL A 523 -22.23 -50.61 -4.75
C VAL A 523 -21.87 -49.27 -5.22
N ILE A 524 -21.34 -48.52 -4.36
CA ILE A 524 -20.80 -47.22 -4.65
C ILE A 524 -19.29 -47.27 -4.64
N ALA A 525 -18.74 -46.90 -5.71
CA ALA A 525 -17.36 -46.52 -5.70
C ALA A 525 -17.27 -45.05 -5.44
N THR A 526 -16.95 -44.71 -4.26
CA THR A 526 -16.41 -43.41 -4.10
C THR A 526 -15.02 -43.46 -4.66
N SER A 527 -14.82 -42.94 -5.86
CA SER A 527 -13.51 -42.61 -6.31
C SER A 527 -12.87 -41.74 -5.25
N GLY A 528 -11.85 -42.27 -4.62
CA GLY A 528 -11.17 -41.53 -3.56
C GLY A 528 -10.63 -40.21 -4.09
N ARG A 529 -11.39 -39.23 -3.89
CA ARG A 529 -10.84 -37.90 -3.79
C ARG A 529 -10.70 -37.60 -2.32
N ASP A 530 -9.49 -37.72 -1.89
CA ASP A 530 -9.07 -37.22 -0.61
C ASP A 530 -9.54 -35.76 -0.51
N PRO A 531 -10.33 -35.38 0.47
CA PRO A 531 -10.74 -33.99 0.65
C PRO A 531 -9.56 -33.02 0.84
N GLU A 532 -8.40 -33.54 1.19
CA GLU A 532 -7.19 -32.71 1.35
C GLU A 532 -6.57 -32.24 0.02
N PHE A 533 -6.96 -32.81 -1.12
CA PHE A 533 -6.36 -32.41 -2.40
C PHE A 533 -7.14 -31.34 -3.17
N LEU A 534 -8.20 -30.80 -2.60
CA LEU A 534 -8.99 -29.73 -3.22
C LEU A 534 -8.74 -28.35 -2.64
N ALA A 535 -7.73 -28.24 -1.81
CA ALA A 535 -7.20 -26.91 -1.45
C ALA A 535 -6.20 -26.47 -2.52
N THR A 536 -6.63 -26.33 -3.74
CA THR A 536 -5.92 -25.45 -4.66
C THR A 536 -6.26 -24.02 -4.29
N PRO A 537 -5.27 -23.15 -4.14
CA PRO A 537 -5.57 -21.76 -3.95
C PRO A 537 -6.40 -21.25 -5.14
N PRO A 538 -7.33 -20.35 -4.93
CA PRO A 538 -8.16 -19.85 -6.02
C PRO A 538 -7.26 -19.20 -7.07
N ALA A 539 -7.30 -19.76 -8.24
CA ALA A 539 -6.73 -19.12 -9.40
C ALA A 539 -7.40 -17.76 -9.59
N ALA A 540 -6.59 -16.76 -9.85
CA ALA A 540 -7.07 -15.43 -10.17
C ALA A 540 -8.23 -15.48 -11.16
N ASN A 541 -9.30 -14.76 -10.84
CA ASN A 541 -10.47 -14.62 -11.70
C ASN A 541 -10.07 -14.05 -13.06
N LEU A 542 -9.93 -14.94 -14.02
CA LEU A 542 -10.16 -14.59 -15.42
C LEU A 542 -11.67 -14.73 -15.67
N PRO A 543 -12.34 -13.75 -16.23
CA PRO A 543 -13.72 -13.89 -16.59
C PRO A 543 -13.84 -15.00 -17.63
N THR A 544 -14.47 -16.09 -17.22
CA THR A 544 -14.85 -17.15 -18.15
C THR A 544 -15.92 -16.61 -19.08
N LEU A 545 -15.56 -16.40 -20.31
CA LEU A 545 -16.55 -16.30 -21.37
C LEU A 545 -17.27 -17.64 -21.46
N ASN A 546 -18.50 -17.64 -21.05
CA ASN A 546 -19.40 -18.75 -21.16
C ASN A 546 -19.70 -18.98 -22.66
N PRO A 547 -19.34 -20.09 -23.26
CA PRO A 547 -19.86 -20.41 -24.57
C PRO A 547 -21.32 -20.78 -24.41
N LEU A 548 -22.19 -19.95 -24.89
CA LEU A 548 -23.58 -20.28 -25.15
C LEU A 548 -23.61 -21.45 -26.12
N ILE A 549 -23.79 -22.65 -25.63
CA ILE A 549 -24.24 -23.78 -26.44
C ILE A 549 -25.76 -23.82 -26.30
N PRO A 550 -26.52 -23.49 -27.33
CA PRO A 550 -27.94 -23.68 -27.27
C PRO A 550 -28.29 -25.17 -27.27
N PRO A 551 -29.36 -25.57 -26.60
CA PRO A 551 -29.77 -26.96 -26.58
C PRO A 551 -30.10 -27.42 -27.99
N ALA A 552 -29.66 -28.61 -28.31
CA ALA A 552 -29.93 -29.25 -29.57
C ALA A 552 -31.44 -29.43 -29.76
N THR A 553 -31.99 -28.76 -30.72
CA THR A 553 -33.34 -29.04 -31.20
C THR A 553 -33.32 -30.28 -32.06
N PRO A 554 -34.38 -31.09 -32.01
CA PRO A 554 -34.47 -32.32 -32.80
C PRO A 554 -34.47 -32.02 -34.30
N VAL A 555 -33.69 -32.74 -35.02
CA VAL A 555 -33.58 -32.68 -36.48
C VAL A 555 -34.87 -33.23 -37.07
N VAL A 556 -35.67 -32.38 -37.68
CA VAL A 556 -36.74 -32.79 -38.61
C VAL A 556 -36.14 -32.77 -40.03
N SER A 557 -36.04 -33.90 -40.61
CA SER A 557 -35.61 -34.06 -42.01
C SER A 557 -36.69 -33.60 -42.98
N LEU A 558 -36.38 -32.64 -43.80
CA LEU A 558 -37.12 -32.30 -45.00
C LEU A 558 -36.19 -32.26 -46.22
N PRO A 559 -36.71 -32.55 -47.42
CA PRO A 559 -35.87 -32.97 -48.52
C PRO A 559 -35.20 -31.84 -49.29
N LEU A 560 -34.09 -32.19 -49.93
CA LEU A 560 -33.31 -31.37 -50.87
C LEU A 560 -34.14 -30.83 -52.02
N THR A 561 -34.06 -29.52 -52.26
CA THR A 561 -34.23 -28.94 -53.59
C THR A 561 -33.02 -28.08 -53.93
N THR A 562 -32.48 -28.32 -55.08
CA THR A 562 -31.32 -27.70 -55.70
C THR A 562 -31.63 -26.34 -56.30
N SER A 563 -30.79 -25.34 -56.08
CA SER A 563 -30.35 -24.32 -57.09
C SER A 563 -29.76 -23.07 -56.43
N PRO A 564 -29.06 -22.19 -57.17
CA PRO A 564 -27.65 -22.28 -57.51
C PRO A 564 -26.80 -21.18 -56.82
N LEU A 565 -25.52 -21.38 -56.91
CA LEU A 565 -24.41 -20.50 -56.43
C LEU A 565 -24.52 -19.05 -56.92
N LEU A 566 -24.32 -18.12 -55.99
CA LEU A 566 -23.82 -16.76 -56.24
C LEU A 566 -22.50 -16.58 -55.52
N PRO A 567 -21.53 -15.90 -56.08
CA PRO A 567 -20.16 -15.76 -55.52
C PRO A 567 -20.11 -14.79 -54.34
N PRO A 568 -19.12 -14.93 -53.43
CA PRO A 568 -18.99 -14.07 -52.30
C PRO A 568 -18.37 -12.70 -52.71
N PRO A 569 -18.72 -11.61 -52.05
CA PRO A 569 -18.08 -10.32 -52.27
C PRO A 569 -16.66 -10.30 -51.68
N LEU A 570 -15.78 -9.73 -52.48
CA LEU A 570 -14.41 -9.40 -52.10
C LEU A 570 -14.41 -8.37 -50.97
N PHE A 571 -13.77 -8.71 -49.85
CA PHE A 571 -13.36 -7.71 -48.87
C PHE A 571 -12.00 -7.11 -49.27
N GLU A 572 -11.98 -5.82 -49.52
CA GLU A 572 -10.76 -5.07 -49.65
C GLU A 572 -10.01 -4.97 -48.31
N VAL A 573 -8.73 -5.27 -48.33
CA VAL A 573 -7.83 -5.14 -47.18
C VAL A 573 -7.30 -3.70 -47.17
N PRO A 574 -7.50 -2.90 -46.17
CA PRO A 574 -6.83 -1.63 -46.02
C PRO A 574 -5.36 -1.86 -45.66
N THR A 575 -4.48 -1.20 -46.40
CA THR A 575 -3.04 -1.15 -46.13
C THR A 575 -2.76 -0.52 -44.79
N LEU A 576 -2.14 -1.26 -43.87
CA LEU A 576 -1.63 -0.73 -42.62
C LEU A 576 -0.36 0.09 -42.86
N GLY A 577 -0.41 1.34 -42.41
CA GLY A 577 0.77 2.18 -42.22
C GLY A 577 1.65 1.65 -41.08
N SER A 578 2.94 1.89 -41.24
CA SER A 578 3.99 1.47 -40.32
C SER A 578 3.80 2.02 -38.91
N GLY A 579 3.39 1.16 -37.98
CA GLY A 579 3.40 1.41 -36.54
C GLY A 579 3.62 0.10 -35.83
N ILE A 580 4.61 0.03 -34.97
CA ILE A 580 5.00 -1.14 -34.21
C ILE A 580 3.85 -1.50 -33.25
N PRO A 581 3.29 -2.71 -33.28
CA PRO A 581 2.28 -3.10 -32.29
C PRO A 581 2.94 -3.40 -30.95
N THR A 582 2.46 -2.72 -29.93
CA THR A 582 2.77 -3.04 -28.54
C THR A 582 2.22 -4.42 -28.17
N LEU A 583 2.99 -5.17 -27.41
CA LEU A 583 2.75 -6.59 -27.02
C LEU A 583 1.49 -6.86 -26.18
N GLY A 584 0.49 -6.02 -26.23
CA GLY A 584 -0.69 -6.08 -25.34
C GLY A 584 -1.84 -6.96 -25.79
N ASN A 585 -1.88 -7.49 -27.00
CA ASN A 585 -3.09 -8.10 -27.56
C ASN A 585 -2.86 -9.47 -28.23
N ILE A 586 -2.07 -10.35 -27.67
CA ILE A 586 -2.02 -11.74 -28.14
C ILE A 586 -2.73 -12.62 -27.11
N PHE A 587 -3.99 -12.92 -27.35
CA PHE A 587 -4.70 -13.96 -26.65
C PHE A 587 -4.43 -15.31 -27.32
N ILE A 588 -3.81 -16.22 -26.57
CA ILE A 588 -3.64 -17.61 -27.03
C ILE A 588 -4.71 -18.44 -26.33
N ASN A 589 -5.56 -19.00 -27.14
CA ASN A 589 -6.56 -19.94 -26.68
C ASN A 589 -5.95 -21.34 -26.72
N ASN A 590 -5.99 -22.05 -25.58
CA ASN A 590 -5.58 -23.42 -25.35
C ASN A 590 -4.10 -23.74 -25.19
N GLY A 591 -3.75 -24.10 -23.95
CA GLY A 591 -2.74 -25.08 -23.65
C GLY A 591 -1.30 -24.59 -23.79
N ALA A 592 -0.54 -24.90 -22.82
CA ALA A 592 0.86 -24.55 -22.62
C ALA A 592 1.71 -24.57 -23.92
N LEU A 593 2.42 -23.47 -24.13
CA LEU A 593 3.47 -23.40 -25.14
C LEU A 593 4.63 -24.31 -24.76
N ALA A 594 5.10 -25.06 -25.72
CA ALA A 594 6.27 -25.91 -25.55
C ALA A 594 7.53 -25.07 -25.29
N PRO A 595 8.46 -25.53 -24.45
CA PRO A 595 9.67 -24.78 -24.07
C PRO A 595 10.56 -24.32 -25.24
N SER A 596 10.46 -24.97 -26.38
CA SER A 596 11.22 -24.65 -27.58
C SER A 596 10.80 -23.34 -28.26
N PHE A 597 9.56 -22.88 -28.02
CA PHE A 597 9.07 -21.63 -28.61
C PHE A 597 9.56 -20.40 -27.85
N ILE A 598 9.73 -20.52 -26.54
CA ILE A 598 10.24 -19.44 -25.70
C ILE A 598 11.71 -19.16 -25.99
N ALA A 599 12.49 -20.20 -26.25
CA ALA A 599 13.91 -20.06 -26.61
C ALA A 599 14.15 -19.32 -27.95
N GLN A 600 13.21 -19.45 -28.89
CA GLN A 600 13.33 -18.80 -30.19
C GLN A 600 12.98 -17.30 -30.18
N VAL A 601 12.11 -16.86 -29.26
CA VAL A 601 11.77 -15.45 -29.11
C VAL A 601 12.88 -14.66 -28.42
N PHE A 602 13.64 -15.30 -27.51
CA PHE A 602 14.78 -14.66 -26.86
C PHE A 602 16.09 -14.73 -27.67
N ALA A 603 16.19 -15.66 -28.60
CA ALA A 603 17.38 -15.78 -29.46
C ALA A 603 17.42 -14.79 -30.63
N SER A 604 16.29 -14.18 -31.00
CA SER A 604 16.23 -13.21 -32.11
C SER A 604 16.50 -11.76 -31.73
N SER A 605 16.70 -11.46 -30.44
CA SER A 605 17.01 -10.11 -29.96
C SER A 605 18.50 -9.88 -29.64
N GLY A 606 19.37 -10.78 -30.03
CA GLY A 606 20.79 -10.75 -29.71
C GLY A 606 21.73 -10.76 -30.94
N SER A 607 21.54 -9.87 -31.89
CA SER A 607 22.57 -9.54 -32.85
C SER A 607 22.41 -8.12 -33.39
N ASP A 608 23.05 -7.16 -32.75
CA ASP A 608 23.85 -6.16 -33.43
C ASP A 608 24.71 -5.35 -32.47
N SER A 609 25.98 -5.39 -32.82
CA SER A 609 27.05 -4.40 -32.74
C SER A 609 27.40 -3.76 -31.39
N GLY A 610 28.51 -4.11 -30.92
CA GLY A 610 29.76 -3.44 -30.57
C GLY A 610 29.69 -2.04 -29.95
N GLY A 611 30.31 -1.92 -28.76
CA GLY A 611 30.80 -0.65 -28.27
C GLY A 611 30.81 -0.56 -26.75
N ASP A 612 31.96 -0.86 -26.19
CA ASP A 612 32.54 -0.37 -24.92
C ASP A 612 31.70 -0.14 -23.65
N GLY A 613 31.98 -0.99 -22.69
CA GLY A 613 32.44 -0.60 -21.35
C GLY A 613 31.42 -0.09 -20.37
N SER A 614 30.91 -0.98 -19.56
CA SER A 614 30.89 -0.90 -18.09
C SER A 614 29.92 -1.94 -17.55
N GLY A 615 30.43 -2.86 -16.76
CA GLY A 615 29.68 -4.00 -16.28
C GLY A 615 28.70 -3.64 -15.16
N SER A 616 27.49 -4.10 -15.29
CA SER A 616 26.59 -4.30 -14.18
C SER A 616 26.48 -5.81 -13.95
N GLY A 617 27.14 -6.28 -12.88
CA GLY A 617 27.13 -7.68 -12.47
C GLY A 617 25.79 -8.07 -11.90
N PHE A 618 25.21 -9.10 -12.47
CA PHE A 618 24.12 -9.87 -11.89
C PHE A 618 24.65 -10.68 -10.71
N LEU A 619 24.13 -10.45 -9.52
CA LEU A 619 24.38 -11.29 -8.35
C LEU A 619 23.51 -12.55 -8.43
N GLY A 620 24.09 -13.64 -8.86
CA GLY A 620 23.51 -14.97 -8.73
C GLY A 620 23.78 -15.54 -7.34
N PHE A 621 22.74 -15.91 -6.62
CA PHE A 621 22.87 -16.66 -5.38
C PHE A 621 23.07 -18.14 -5.68
N GLY A 622 24.29 -18.62 -5.52
CA GLY A 622 24.60 -20.03 -5.45
C GLY A 622 24.94 -20.38 -4.00
N GLY A 623 24.24 -21.37 -3.46
CA GLY A 623 24.46 -21.82 -2.08
C GLY A 623 25.79 -22.54 -1.89
N GLY A 624 26.39 -22.33 -0.73
CA GLY A 624 27.52 -23.09 -0.21
C GLY A 624 28.39 -22.24 0.71
N ASP A 625 28.40 -22.60 1.96
CA ASP A 625 29.38 -22.35 3.02
C ASP A 625 29.88 -20.93 3.33
N GLY A 626 29.46 -20.48 4.49
CA GLY A 626 30.23 -19.73 5.49
C GLY A 626 31.09 -18.54 5.00
N GLY A 627 30.49 -17.54 4.34
CA GLY A 627 31.22 -16.34 3.98
C GLY A 627 30.95 -15.18 4.95
N VAL A 628 31.98 -14.70 5.58
CA VAL A 628 32.00 -13.48 6.41
C VAL A 628 31.73 -12.28 5.51
N PHE A 629 30.71 -11.48 5.81
CA PHE A 629 30.44 -10.23 5.09
C PHE A 629 31.61 -9.25 5.34
N GLY A 630 32.24 -8.80 4.28
CA GLY A 630 33.33 -7.82 4.37
C GLY A 630 32.83 -6.42 4.72
N SER A 631 33.73 -5.56 5.24
CA SER A 631 33.45 -4.20 5.71
C SER A 631 32.71 -3.29 4.71
N SER A 632 32.75 -3.58 3.42
CA SER A 632 32.04 -2.82 2.38
C SER A 632 30.51 -3.02 2.37
N THR A 633 30.01 -4.11 2.96
CA THR A 633 28.58 -4.40 3.02
C THR A 633 27.90 -3.67 4.19
N LEU A 634 28.67 -3.42 5.26
CA LEU A 634 28.18 -2.68 6.43
C LEU A 634 28.02 -1.17 6.14
N SER A 635 28.87 -0.58 5.31
CA SER A 635 28.77 0.84 4.97
C SER A 635 27.54 1.17 4.10
N SER A 636 27.03 0.22 3.33
CA SER A 636 25.81 0.41 2.54
C SER A 636 24.52 0.32 3.37
N ILE A 637 24.59 -0.32 4.55
CA ILE A 637 23.44 -0.49 5.44
C ILE A 637 23.36 0.67 6.47
N PHE A 638 24.50 1.18 6.90
CA PHE A 638 24.56 2.11 8.05
C PHE A 638 25.04 3.53 7.73
N GLY A 639 25.46 3.85 6.52
CA GLY A 639 26.01 5.15 6.15
C GLY A 639 27.44 5.38 6.68
N SER A 640 28.19 6.26 6.02
CA SER A 640 29.63 6.48 6.28
C SER A 640 29.95 7.06 7.66
N ASP A 641 29.03 7.80 8.28
CA ASP A 641 29.28 8.47 9.56
C ASP A 641 29.15 7.54 10.78
N ALA A 642 28.45 6.42 10.64
CA ALA A 642 28.33 5.44 11.71
C ALA A 642 29.59 4.57 11.88
N MET A 643 30.46 4.55 10.89
CA MET A 643 31.68 3.71 10.89
C MET A 643 32.88 4.34 11.57
N GLN A 644 32.90 5.66 11.75
CA GLN A 644 34.06 6.33 12.43
C GLN A 644 34.03 6.19 13.96
N GLU A 645 32.85 5.90 14.55
CA GLU A 645 32.74 5.65 15.99
C GLU A 645 32.79 4.15 16.37
N SER A 646 32.88 3.25 15.38
CA SER A 646 32.78 1.80 15.59
C SER A 646 34.09 1.04 15.53
N GLU A 647 35.24 1.69 15.70
CA GLU A 647 36.55 1.03 15.68
C GLU A 647 36.76 -0.08 16.75
N GLN A 648 35.71 -0.43 17.51
CA GLN A 648 35.74 -1.49 18.54
C GLN A 648 34.63 -2.52 18.42
N LEU A 649 33.95 -2.67 17.28
CA LEU A 649 33.01 -3.77 17.07
C LEU A 649 33.76 -5.03 16.66
N GLU A 650 33.98 -5.92 17.62
CA GLU A 650 34.48 -7.24 17.33
C GLU A 650 33.43 -8.11 16.64
N VAL A 651 33.86 -8.96 15.72
CA VAL A 651 33.02 -9.80 14.89
C VAL A 651 32.32 -10.86 15.72
N PHE A 652 31.00 -11.02 15.50
CA PHE A 652 30.20 -12.07 16.11
C PHE A 652 30.66 -13.46 15.63
N ASP A 653 31.07 -14.32 16.54
CA ASP A 653 31.58 -15.69 16.26
C ASP A 653 30.49 -16.75 16.28
N GLY A 654 29.23 -16.35 16.26
CA GLY A 654 28.06 -17.24 16.28
C GLY A 654 27.60 -17.64 17.67
N LYS A 655 28.21 -17.14 18.76
CA LYS A 655 27.84 -17.50 20.13
C LYS A 655 27.64 -16.33 21.08
N GLN A 656 28.53 -15.34 21.09
CA GLN A 656 28.47 -14.16 21.94
C GLN A 656 29.42 -13.07 21.48
N TRP A 657 29.06 -11.79 21.72
CA TRP A 657 29.99 -10.69 21.60
C TRP A 657 31.02 -10.72 22.75
N ARG A 658 32.29 -10.67 22.40
CA ARG A 658 33.37 -10.53 23.36
C ARG A 658 34.07 -9.20 23.16
N GLY A 659 34.04 -8.39 24.17
CA GLY A 659 34.82 -7.14 24.28
C GLY A 659 33.92 -5.90 24.30
N GLY A 660 34.38 -4.90 25.02
CA GLY A 660 33.95 -3.53 25.23
C GLY A 660 32.46 -3.21 25.07
N ASP A 661 32.04 -2.28 25.74
CA ASP A 661 30.69 -1.77 25.92
C ASP A 661 29.74 -1.88 24.70
N ALA A 662 29.10 -3.02 24.51
CA ALA A 662 28.09 -3.24 23.45
C ALA A 662 26.94 -2.22 23.51
N ALA A 663 26.68 -1.66 24.70
CA ALA A 663 25.69 -0.60 24.89
C ALA A 663 26.13 0.74 24.28
N GLN A 664 27.42 1.02 24.17
CA GLN A 664 27.93 2.25 23.52
C GLN A 664 27.91 2.11 21.99
N GLY A 665 28.24 0.94 21.46
CA GLY A 665 28.17 0.69 20.02
C GLY A 665 26.75 0.79 19.47
N LEU A 666 25.78 0.27 20.21
CA LEU A 666 24.37 0.42 19.85
C LEU A 666 23.84 1.86 19.95
N ARG A 667 24.44 2.67 20.80
CA ARG A 667 24.09 4.10 20.90
C ARG A 667 24.43 4.89 19.65
N GLY A 668 25.57 4.63 19.03
CA GLY A 668 25.96 5.29 17.77
C GLY A 668 25.05 4.94 16.60
N VAL A 669 24.59 3.69 16.55
CA VAL A 669 23.76 3.19 15.45
C VAL A 669 22.31 3.68 15.51
N PHE A 670 21.75 3.95 16.69
CA PHE A 670 20.33 4.23 16.87
C PHE A 670 19.99 5.61 17.45
N GLY A 671 20.92 6.54 17.53
CA GLY A 671 20.68 7.92 18.02
C GLY A 671 20.33 8.01 19.50
N ALA A 672 21.17 7.62 20.20
CA ALA A 672 21.40 7.27 21.56
C ALA A 672 20.51 7.58 22.78
N PRO A 673 19.88 8.67 23.05
CA PRO A 673 19.17 8.79 24.34
C PRO A 673 17.93 7.92 24.45
N THR A 674 17.26 7.69 23.31
CA THR A 674 16.00 6.96 23.25
C THR A 674 16.15 5.43 23.32
N LEU A 675 17.19 4.88 22.72
CA LEU A 675 17.42 3.43 22.79
C LEU A 675 17.94 2.99 24.17
N GLY A 676 18.75 3.81 24.80
CA GLY A 676 19.21 3.57 26.18
C GLY A 676 18.05 3.56 27.18
N GLN A 677 17.07 4.43 27.03
CA GLN A 677 15.87 4.46 27.83
C GLN A 677 14.95 3.27 27.51
N GLN A 678 14.74 2.95 26.23
CA GLN A 678 13.92 1.80 25.82
C GLN A 678 14.52 0.46 26.29
N LEU A 679 15.83 0.32 26.22
CA LEU A 679 16.53 -0.86 26.74
C LEU A 679 16.46 -0.96 28.27
N HIS A 680 16.34 0.18 28.97
CA HIS A 680 16.18 0.20 30.43
C HIS A 680 14.76 -0.20 30.86
N GLU A 681 13.75 0.22 30.12
CA GLU A 681 12.36 -0.19 30.31
C GLU A 681 12.10 -1.66 29.92
N ILE A 682 12.81 -2.15 28.90
CA ILE A 682 12.73 -3.55 28.47
C ILE A 682 13.40 -4.49 29.46
N ARG A 683 14.39 -4.00 30.24
CA ARG A 683 15.12 -4.81 31.23
C ARG A 683 14.26 -5.35 32.34
N ASP A 684 13.15 -4.69 32.66
CA ASP A 684 12.21 -5.13 33.70
C ASP A 684 11.11 -6.06 33.17
N ASN A 685 11.06 -6.25 31.84
CA ASN A 685 10.00 -7.03 31.18
C ASN A 685 10.57 -8.08 30.21
N GLU A 686 11.30 -9.05 30.75
CA GLU A 686 11.71 -10.31 30.12
C GLU A 686 12.84 -10.29 29.08
N GLN A 687 13.86 -11.04 29.38
CA GLN A 687 14.96 -11.51 28.51
C GLN A 687 14.52 -11.94 27.10
N ARG A 688 13.25 -12.24 26.93
CA ARG A 688 12.62 -12.65 25.69
C ARG A 688 12.54 -11.52 24.66
N GLN A 689 12.26 -10.30 25.09
CA GLN A 689 12.15 -9.15 24.18
C GLN A 689 13.51 -8.67 23.68
N LEU A 690 14.53 -8.77 24.52
CA LEU A 690 15.92 -8.50 24.10
C LEU A 690 16.41 -9.50 23.05
N ASN A 691 15.99 -10.76 23.14
CA ASN A 691 16.34 -11.78 22.16
C ASN A 691 15.59 -11.58 20.84
N GLU A 692 14.37 -11.09 20.86
CA GLU A 692 13.62 -10.73 19.65
C GLU A 692 14.20 -9.50 18.95
N LEU A 693 14.61 -8.50 19.72
CA LEU A 693 15.31 -7.34 19.15
C LEU A 693 16.67 -7.75 18.54
N ALA A 694 17.41 -8.59 19.24
CA ALA A 694 18.67 -9.10 18.74
C ALA A 694 18.52 -9.96 17.47
N TRP A 695 17.40 -10.67 17.35
CA TRP A 695 17.08 -11.44 16.16
C TRP A 695 16.70 -10.55 14.97
N ALA A 696 15.94 -9.49 15.22
CA ALA A 696 15.53 -8.50 14.21
C ALA A 696 16.72 -7.73 13.60
N PHE A 697 17.82 -7.61 14.37
CA PHE A 697 19.05 -6.95 13.92
C PHE A 697 20.17 -7.92 13.52
N GLY A 698 19.83 -9.11 13.07
CA GLY A 698 20.81 -10.05 12.53
C GLY A 698 21.61 -10.80 13.59
N GLN A 699 20.97 -11.21 14.65
CA GLN A 699 21.54 -12.08 15.69
C GLN A 699 22.61 -11.44 16.60
N VAL A 700 22.47 -10.17 16.88
CA VAL A 700 23.28 -9.52 17.92
C VAL A 700 22.69 -9.81 19.30
N VAL A 701 23.32 -10.61 20.09
CA VAL A 701 22.93 -10.88 21.48
C VAL A 701 23.72 -9.94 22.40
N VAL A 702 23.02 -9.07 23.11
CA VAL A 702 23.62 -8.19 24.13
C VAL A 702 23.59 -8.90 25.48
N ASN A 703 24.73 -9.37 25.96
CA ASN A 703 24.87 -9.84 27.33
C ASN A 703 25.42 -8.70 28.20
N GLU A 704 24.60 -8.23 29.15
CA GLU A 704 25.15 -7.41 30.22
C GLU A 704 25.89 -8.31 31.22
N PRO A 705 27.08 -7.92 31.68
CA PRO A 705 27.70 -8.59 32.81
C PRO A 705 26.90 -8.31 34.06
N HIS A 706 26.51 -9.36 34.75
CA HIS A 706 25.94 -9.27 36.09
C HIS A 706 26.98 -8.60 37.00
N ALA A 707 26.65 -7.43 37.52
CA ALA A 707 27.31 -6.85 38.66
C ALA A 707 26.58 -7.27 39.94
#